data_0975ae6fd189a38eec7d9e847ed4dfc5
#
_entry.id   0975ae6fd189a38eec7d9e847ed4dfc5
#
_cell.length_a   1.000
_cell.length_b   1.000
_cell.length_c   1.000
_cell.angle_alpha   90.00
_cell.angle_beta   90.00
_cell.angle_gamma   90.00
#
_symmetry.space_group_name_H-M   'P 1'
#
loop_
_entity.id
_entity.type
_entity.pdbx_description
1 polymer ?
#
loop_
_entity_poly.entity_id
_entity_poly.type
_entity_poly.pdbx_seq_one_letter_code
_entity_poly.pdbx_strand_id
1 'polypeptide(L)'
;MTGIFLQAFVYLVAAVIAVPLAKRLGLGSVLGYLIAGVVIGPIIGLVGEETTTIQHFAEFGVVMMLFLVGLELEPKMLWAMRNRLMGLGGLQVGGTVAAIMGIALYFEQPWTIALAIGLIFALSSTAIVLQTFSEKGLTKTEGGKNAFSVLLFQDIAVIPMLAFIPLLALPELVEQAQNAVQTAAQHHDDLNLVADLPGWAYGIVITASIAIVVVGGHFLSRPLLKYVASSGLREIFTATALMLVIGIAALMSLVGLSPALGTFLAGVVLANSEFRHELESNIEPFKGLLLGLFFITVGAGINFSVLFGDFWLIMALTIGVMVLKALVLFILALIFRVKGSNRWLFTLSLAQAGEFGFVLLSFSVQNHVIPFELSQTLALVVAISMFLTPGLFILFDRVILPRFETQSNERESDTIEETGTVIIAGIGRFGQIVNRLLVSNGVTTVVLDHQANQVDNMRQIGTRAYFGDATRPDMLHTAGIEHAAALVVAIDNQESSVELVKYVKHTYPKVKIIARAFDRGHGYLLRQAGADVIESETYHSALEMGGHAMKVLGIHPFFVEQQKGTYKRVEARKSEMLYQAWEDDSEGERFDNNFRELFIQLEEKMAEEMRKDRHDKLSRSERGWTPPPKGYAENFDGENVQDITPPKEEAI
;
A
#
# COMPACT_ATOMS: atom_id res chain seq x y z
N MET A 1 -25.05 -28.50 17.55
CA MET A 1 -23.68 -28.02 17.82
C MET A 1 -22.64 -28.56 16.83
N THR A 2 -22.65 -29.85 16.47
CA THR A 2 -21.70 -30.44 15.48
C THR A 2 -21.76 -29.76 14.09
N GLY A 3 -22.95 -29.33 13.64
CA GLY A 3 -23.09 -28.62 12.36
C GLY A 3 -22.38 -27.26 12.30
N ILE A 4 -22.51 -26.46 13.35
CA ILE A 4 -21.90 -25.11 13.41
C ILE A 4 -20.36 -25.17 13.39
N PHE A 5 -19.77 -26.13 14.15
CA PHE A 5 -18.31 -26.30 14.15
C PHE A 5 -17.80 -26.79 12.79
N LEU A 6 -18.55 -27.68 12.13
CA LEU A 6 -18.18 -28.17 10.79
C LEU A 6 -18.25 -27.04 9.76
N GLN A 7 -19.29 -26.23 9.80
CA GLN A 7 -19.44 -25.06 8.94
C GLN A 7 -18.31 -24.05 9.16
N ALA A 8 -18.06 -23.64 10.40
CA ALA A 8 -16.96 -22.74 10.73
C ALA A 8 -15.62 -23.28 10.21
N PHE A 9 -15.39 -24.59 10.36
CA PHE A 9 -14.19 -25.25 9.82
C PHE A 9 -14.11 -25.15 8.30
N VAL A 10 -15.21 -25.41 7.57
CA VAL A 10 -15.28 -25.31 6.11
C VAL A 10 -14.96 -23.88 5.64
N TYR A 11 -15.57 -22.87 6.27
CA TYR A 11 -15.30 -21.47 5.96
C TYR A 11 -13.83 -21.09 6.18
N LEU A 12 -13.26 -21.52 7.32
CA LEU A 12 -11.85 -21.24 7.64
C LEU A 12 -10.90 -21.95 6.66
N VAL A 13 -11.14 -23.20 6.33
CA VAL A 13 -10.33 -23.95 5.35
C VAL A 13 -10.39 -23.28 3.99
N ALA A 14 -11.58 -22.90 3.53
CA ALA A 14 -11.76 -22.22 2.26
C ALA A 14 -11.00 -20.87 2.22
N ALA A 15 -11.06 -20.09 3.31
CA ALA A 15 -10.32 -18.84 3.45
C ALA A 15 -8.81 -19.06 3.40
N VAL A 16 -8.30 -20.00 4.21
CA VAL A 16 -6.85 -20.28 4.34
C VAL A 16 -6.24 -20.76 3.02
N ILE A 17 -7.01 -21.46 2.18
CA ILE A 17 -6.52 -21.92 0.88
C ILE A 17 -6.67 -20.83 -0.19
N ALA A 18 -7.86 -20.23 -0.31
CA ALA A 18 -8.17 -19.35 -1.44
C ALA A 18 -7.48 -17.98 -1.33
N VAL A 19 -7.37 -17.40 -0.14
CA VAL A 19 -6.81 -16.06 0.03
C VAL A 19 -5.31 -15.98 -0.30
N PRO A 20 -4.45 -16.88 0.21
CA PRO A 20 -3.03 -16.86 -0.19
C PRO A 20 -2.83 -17.14 -1.68
N LEU A 21 -3.68 -18.03 -2.27
CA LEU A 21 -3.63 -18.33 -3.70
C LEU A 21 -4.02 -17.10 -4.53
N ALA A 22 -5.12 -16.44 -4.17
CA ALA A 22 -5.57 -15.21 -4.84
C ALA A 22 -4.52 -14.09 -4.72
N LYS A 23 -3.89 -13.95 -3.55
CA LYS A 23 -2.80 -12.97 -3.35
C LYS A 23 -1.59 -13.27 -4.24
N ARG A 24 -1.18 -14.53 -4.39
CA ARG A 24 -0.10 -14.94 -5.32
C ARG A 24 -0.44 -14.65 -6.78
N LEU A 25 -1.72 -14.70 -7.14
CA LEU A 25 -2.21 -14.39 -8.49
C LEU A 25 -2.44 -12.88 -8.71
N GLY A 26 -2.17 -12.02 -7.71
CA GLY A 26 -2.39 -10.58 -7.80
C GLY A 26 -3.87 -10.16 -7.75
N LEU A 27 -4.77 -11.04 -7.28
CA LEU A 27 -6.22 -10.78 -7.23
C LEU A 27 -6.67 -10.05 -5.95
N GLY A 28 -5.82 -10.02 -4.92
CA GLY A 28 -6.18 -9.45 -3.63
C GLY A 28 -6.98 -10.37 -2.72
N SER A 29 -7.04 -10.03 -1.43
CA SER A 29 -7.70 -10.85 -0.40
C SER A 29 -9.22 -10.90 -0.56
N VAL A 30 -9.87 -9.78 -0.92
CA VAL A 30 -11.34 -9.69 -1.07
C VAL A 30 -11.84 -10.64 -2.15
N LEU A 31 -11.18 -10.66 -3.31
CA LEU A 31 -11.51 -11.63 -4.37
C LEU A 31 -11.22 -13.06 -3.95
N GLY A 32 -10.16 -13.29 -3.16
CA GLY A 32 -9.88 -14.60 -2.58
C GLY A 32 -11.03 -15.12 -1.72
N TYR A 33 -11.60 -14.29 -0.86
CA TYR A 33 -12.76 -14.63 -0.04
C TYR A 33 -14.03 -14.89 -0.88
N LEU A 34 -14.30 -14.04 -1.87
CA LEU A 34 -15.43 -14.24 -2.79
C LEU A 34 -15.31 -15.56 -3.55
N ILE A 35 -14.14 -15.87 -4.11
CA ILE A 35 -13.87 -17.14 -4.80
C ILE A 35 -14.04 -18.33 -3.84
N ALA A 36 -13.53 -18.22 -2.61
CA ALA A 36 -13.74 -19.25 -1.58
C ALA A 36 -15.22 -19.54 -1.38
N GLY A 37 -16.05 -18.47 -1.24
CA GLY A 37 -17.49 -18.59 -1.12
C GLY A 37 -18.16 -19.26 -2.31
N VAL A 38 -17.81 -18.85 -3.52
CA VAL A 38 -18.30 -19.45 -4.77
C VAL A 38 -17.97 -20.96 -4.84
N VAL A 39 -16.78 -21.34 -4.43
CA VAL A 39 -16.34 -22.73 -4.46
C VAL A 39 -17.13 -23.59 -3.46
N ILE A 40 -17.22 -23.16 -2.18
CA ILE A 40 -17.89 -23.96 -1.14
C ILE A 40 -19.42 -23.91 -1.21
N GLY A 41 -20.00 -22.85 -1.77
CA GLY A 41 -21.43 -22.69 -1.98
C GLY A 41 -21.88 -23.34 -3.28
N PRO A 42 -22.07 -22.57 -4.36
CA PRO A 42 -22.71 -23.06 -5.58
C PRO A 42 -21.94 -24.13 -6.35
N ILE A 43 -20.61 -24.27 -6.21
CA ILE A 43 -19.86 -25.32 -6.95
C ILE A 43 -19.87 -26.65 -6.21
N ILE A 44 -19.53 -26.67 -4.91
CA ILE A 44 -19.41 -27.92 -4.14
C ILE A 44 -20.70 -28.23 -3.38
N GLY A 45 -21.50 -27.22 -3.04
CA GLY A 45 -22.76 -27.41 -2.28
C GLY A 45 -22.55 -27.76 -0.80
N LEU A 46 -21.41 -27.42 -0.21
CA LEU A 46 -21.13 -27.69 1.21
C LEU A 46 -21.87 -26.74 2.16
N VAL A 47 -22.35 -25.61 1.65
CA VAL A 47 -23.04 -24.56 2.41
C VAL A 47 -24.38 -24.31 1.72
N GLY A 48 -25.49 -24.43 2.47
CA GLY A 48 -26.84 -24.34 1.97
C GLY A 48 -27.65 -23.20 2.59
N GLU A 49 -28.94 -23.42 2.88
CA GLU A 49 -29.92 -22.42 3.34
C GLU A 49 -29.58 -21.69 4.66
N GLU A 50 -28.58 -22.16 5.43
CA GLU A 50 -28.12 -21.56 6.70
C GLU A 50 -27.16 -20.36 6.49
N THR A 51 -26.88 -19.99 5.25
CA THR A 51 -26.00 -18.84 4.91
C THR A 51 -26.52 -17.52 5.48
N THR A 52 -27.82 -17.35 5.62
CA THR A 52 -28.46 -16.14 6.15
C THR A 52 -28.08 -15.88 7.61
N THR A 53 -28.07 -16.92 8.47
CA THR A 53 -27.69 -16.77 9.88
C THR A 53 -26.22 -16.40 10.03
N ILE A 54 -25.34 -17.00 9.20
CA ILE A 54 -23.91 -16.68 9.19
C ILE A 54 -23.68 -15.28 8.61
N GLN A 55 -24.49 -14.87 7.64
CA GLN A 55 -24.42 -13.54 7.03
C GLN A 55 -24.71 -12.44 8.04
N HIS A 56 -25.74 -12.59 8.88
CA HIS A 56 -26.03 -11.64 9.97
C HIS A 56 -24.86 -11.52 10.95
N PHE A 57 -24.18 -12.63 11.24
CA PHE A 57 -22.99 -12.57 12.08
C PHE A 57 -21.80 -11.92 11.37
N ALA A 58 -21.66 -12.16 10.08
CA ALA A 58 -20.60 -11.56 9.25
C ALA A 58 -20.78 -10.05 9.02
N GLU A 59 -22.02 -9.54 9.10
CA GLU A 59 -22.33 -8.10 9.05
C GLU A 59 -21.65 -7.32 10.19
N PHE A 60 -21.35 -7.95 11.31
CA PHE A 60 -20.48 -7.37 12.33
C PHE A 60 -19.09 -7.00 11.82
N GLY A 61 -18.57 -7.71 10.82
CA GLY A 61 -17.33 -7.34 10.15
C GLY A 61 -17.40 -5.99 9.47
N VAL A 62 -18.54 -5.70 8.84
CA VAL A 62 -18.81 -4.39 8.20
C VAL A 62 -18.92 -3.28 9.26
N VAL A 63 -19.60 -3.55 10.36
CA VAL A 63 -19.73 -2.62 11.50
C VAL A 63 -18.35 -2.26 12.07
N MET A 64 -17.47 -3.26 12.28
CA MET A 64 -16.09 -3.05 12.74
C MET A 64 -15.24 -2.32 11.71
N MET A 65 -15.42 -2.62 10.42
CA MET A 65 -14.72 -1.92 9.35
C MET A 65 -15.07 -0.44 9.34
N LEU A 66 -16.35 -0.10 9.44
CA LEU A 66 -16.82 1.30 9.46
C LEU A 66 -16.33 2.05 10.71
N PHE A 67 -16.27 1.39 11.86
CA PHE A 67 -15.63 1.96 13.04
C PHE A 67 -14.17 2.32 12.80
N LEU A 68 -13.37 1.40 12.19
CA LEU A 68 -11.96 1.65 11.89
C LEU A 68 -11.79 2.72 10.82
N VAL A 69 -12.62 2.73 9.78
CA VAL A 69 -12.63 3.82 8.79
C VAL A 69 -12.89 5.16 9.49
N GLY A 70 -13.85 5.23 10.43
CA GLY A 70 -14.08 6.42 11.24
C GLY A 70 -12.85 6.81 12.07
N LEU A 71 -12.15 5.84 12.65
CA LEU A 71 -10.97 6.04 13.50
C LEU A 71 -9.76 6.54 12.70
N GLU A 72 -9.62 6.12 11.44
CA GLU A 72 -8.56 6.54 10.52
C GLU A 72 -8.72 7.99 10.03
N LEU A 73 -9.92 8.56 10.13
CA LEU A 73 -10.22 9.91 9.66
C LEU A 73 -9.59 10.99 10.56
N GLU A 74 -8.41 11.49 10.17
CA GLU A 74 -7.82 12.66 10.82
C GLU A 74 -8.43 13.96 10.26
N PRO A 75 -9.19 14.73 11.07
CA PRO A 75 -9.84 15.96 10.60
C PRO A 75 -8.84 16.99 10.04
N LYS A 76 -7.63 17.06 10.59
CA LYS A 76 -6.57 17.96 10.11
C LYS A 76 -6.08 17.60 8.72
N MET A 77 -5.87 16.31 8.45
CA MET A 77 -5.44 15.80 7.14
C MET A 77 -6.54 16.02 6.09
N LEU A 78 -7.80 15.71 6.44
CA LEU A 78 -8.94 15.94 5.57
C LEU A 78 -9.09 17.43 5.19
N TRP A 79 -8.90 18.32 6.16
CA TRP A 79 -8.96 19.76 5.91
C TRP A 79 -7.83 20.25 5.00
N ALA A 80 -6.62 19.71 5.15
CA ALA A 80 -5.50 20.04 4.28
C ALA A 80 -5.73 19.59 2.83
N MET A 81 -6.42 18.46 2.63
CA MET A 81 -6.70 17.88 1.30
C MET A 81 -8.08 18.27 0.74
N ARG A 82 -8.86 19.10 1.41
CA ARG A 82 -10.28 19.40 1.09
C ARG A 82 -10.55 19.75 -0.37
N ASN A 83 -9.67 20.52 -1.03
CA ASN A 83 -9.87 20.94 -2.42
C ASN A 83 -9.75 19.77 -3.40
N ARG A 84 -8.85 18.82 -3.16
CA ARG A 84 -8.71 17.61 -3.99
C ARG A 84 -9.80 16.59 -3.66
N LEU A 85 -10.09 16.38 -2.38
CA LEU A 85 -11.15 15.48 -1.91
C LEU A 85 -12.51 15.89 -2.47
N MET A 86 -12.94 17.13 -2.21
CA MET A 86 -14.24 17.63 -2.65
C MET A 86 -14.27 17.86 -4.16
N GLY A 87 -13.19 18.37 -4.76
CA GLY A 87 -13.11 18.62 -6.19
C GLY A 87 -13.12 17.32 -6.99
N LEU A 88 -12.11 16.48 -6.81
CA LEU A 88 -11.96 15.27 -7.61
C LEU A 88 -12.90 14.14 -7.13
N GLY A 89 -12.93 13.86 -5.83
CA GLY A 89 -13.75 12.81 -5.23
C GLY A 89 -15.23 13.13 -5.29
N GLY A 90 -15.63 14.34 -4.88
CA GLY A 90 -17.04 14.76 -4.90
C GLY A 90 -17.63 14.81 -6.30
N LEU A 91 -16.89 15.33 -7.28
CA LEU A 91 -17.33 15.33 -8.68
C LEU A 91 -17.36 13.93 -9.29
N GLN A 92 -16.45 13.05 -8.89
CA GLN A 92 -16.48 11.66 -9.36
C GLN A 92 -17.72 10.94 -8.82
N VAL A 93 -17.96 11.00 -7.51
CA VAL A 93 -19.13 10.35 -6.91
C VAL A 93 -20.42 10.96 -7.48
N GLY A 94 -20.58 12.28 -7.41
CA GLY A 94 -21.76 12.96 -7.93
C GLY A 94 -21.99 12.75 -9.42
N GLY A 95 -20.92 12.82 -10.22
CA GLY A 95 -20.99 12.60 -11.68
C GLY A 95 -21.34 11.15 -12.03
N THR A 96 -20.79 10.18 -11.29
CA THR A 96 -21.10 8.76 -11.50
C THR A 96 -22.54 8.46 -11.07
N VAL A 97 -22.96 8.96 -9.91
CA VAL A 97 -24.36 8.82 -9.44
C VAL A 97 -25.32 9.38 -10.48
N ALA A 98 -25.09 10.60 -10.95
CA ALA A 98 -25.97 11.25 -11.93
C ALA A 98 -26.02 10.49 -13.26
N ALA A 99 -24.86 9.99 -13.74
CA ALA A 99 -24.78 9.25 -15.00
C ALA A 99 -25.51 7.90 -14.91
N ILE A 100 -25.28 7.13 -13.83
CA ILE A 100 -25.92 5.82 -13.63
C ILE A 100 -27.41 5.97 -13.36
N MET A 101 -27.78 6.94 -12.49
CA MET A 101 -29.19 7.27 -12.25
C MET A 101 -29.91 7.66 -13.53
N GLY A 102 -29.28 8.49 -14.39
CA GLY A 102 -29.86 8.88 -15.66
C GLY A 102 -30.12 7.70 -16.60
N ILE A 103 -29.19 6.72 -16.64
CA ILE A 103 -29.39 5.48 -17.41
C ILE A 103 -30.48 4.61 -16.79
N ALA A 104 -30.51 4.46 -15.46
CA ALA A 104 -31.53 3.65 -14.79
C ALA A 104 -32.94 4.26 -14.99
N LEU A 105 -33.09 5.57 -14.94
CA LEU A 105 -34.33 6.27 -15.27
C LEU A 105 -34.74 6.07 -16.75
N TYR A 106 -33.79 6.05 -17.69
CA TYR A 106 -34.08 5.75 -19.09
C TYR A 106 -34.64 4.34 -19.29
N PHE A 107 -34.22 3.37 -18.42
CA PHE A 107 -34.77 2.04 -18.38
C PHE A 107 -36.02 1.93 -17.47
N GLU A 108 -36.74 3.04 -17.24
CA GLU A 108 -37.99 3.15 -16.50
C GLU A 108 -37.93 2.67 -15.03
N GLN A 109 -36.72 2.63 -14.43
CA GLN A 109 -36.62 2.34 -13.01
C GLN A 109 -37.13 3.51 -12.17
N PRO A 110 -37.85 3.27 -11.04
CA PRO A 110 -38.23 4.32 -10.09
C PRO A 110 -37.00 5.16 -9.67
N TRP A 111 -37.20 6.45 -9.49
CA TRP A 111 -36.11 7.36 -9.16
C TRP A 111 -35.35 6.99 -7.88
N THR A 112 -36.04 6.38 -6.91
CA THR A 112 -35.47 5.89 -5.64
C THR A 112 -34.50 4.72 -5.89
N ILE A 113 -34.94 3.73 -6.68
CA ILE A 113 -34.09 2.60 -7.10
C ILE A 113 -32.92 3.12 -7.96
N ALA A 114 -33.21 4.00 -8.93
CA ALA A 114 -32.19 4.56 -9.83
C ALA A 114 -31.11 5.32 -9.05
N LEU A 115 -31.48 6.09 -8.04
CA LEU A 115 -30.54 6.78 -7.16
C LEU A 115 -29.74 5.78 -6.32
N ALA A 116 -30.37 4.77 -5.73
CA ALA A 116 -29.69 3.75 -4.95
C ALA A 116 -28.63 3.00 -5.80
N ILE A 117 -28.99 2.60 -7.03
CA ILE A 117 -28.04 1.98 -7.98
C ILE A 117 -26.88 2.93 -8.28
N GLY A 118 -27.16 4.22 -8.49
CA GLY A 118 -26.13 5.23 -8.70
C GLY A 118 -25.15 5.35 -7.54
N LEU A 119 -25.65 5.38 -6.30
CA LEU A 119 -24.84 5.44 -5.09
C LEU A 119 -23.95 4.19 -4.94
N ILE A 120 -24.50 3.00 -5.17
CA ILE A 120 -23.83 1.71 -5.06
C ILE A 120 -22.63 1.64 -6.02
N PHE A 121 -22.85 1.97 -7.29
CA PHE A 121 -21.81 1.86 -8.31
C PHE A 121 -20.88 3.08 -8.39
N ALA A 122 -21.15 4.16 -7.67
CA ALA A 122 -20.23 5.28 -7.58
C ALA A 122 -18.92 4.91 -6.87
N LEU A 123 -18.95 3.93 -5.98
CA LEU A 123 -17.82 3.47 -5.17
C LEU A 123 -16.92 2.52 -5.96
N SER A 124 -15.61 2.57 -5.67
CA SER A 124 -14.58 1.70 -6.25
C SER A 124 -13.88 0.90 -5.15
N SER A 125 -13.21 -0.20 -5.50
CA SER A 125 -12.53 -1.03 -4.52
C SER A 125 -11.23 -0.40 -4.06
N THR A 126 -11.20 0.07 -2.82
CA THR A 126 -10.01 0.64 -2.16
C THR A 126 -8.94 -0.44 -1.99
N ALA A 127 -9.33 -1.63 -1.53
CA ALA A 127 -8.41 -2.72 -1.25
C ALA A 127 -7.64 -3.18 -2.51
N ILE A 128 -8.33 -3.45 -3.62
CA ILE A 128 -7.69 -3.93 -4.86
C ILE A 128 -6.78 -2.87 -5.46
N VAL A 129 -7.22 -1.62 -5.49
CA VAL A 129 -6.45 -0.53 -6.10
C VAL A 129 -5.19 -0.22 -5.32
N LEU A 130 -5.30 -0.02 -4.00
CA LEU A 130 -4.14 0.33 -3.16
C LEU A 130 -3.14 -0.81 -3.06
N GLN A 131 -3.61 -2.07 -2.98
CA GLN A 131 -2.73 -3.22 -3.02
C GLN A 131 -1.94 -3.27 -4.33
N THR A 132 -2.62 -3.14 -5.49
CA THR A 132 -1.96 -3.15 -6.81
C THR A 132 -0.98 -1.99 -6.95
N PHE A 133 -1.34 -0.80 -6.47
CA PHE A 133 -0.44 0.36 -6.48
C PHE A 133 0.80 0.16 -5.61
N SER A 134 0.65 -0.47 -4.46
CA SER A 134 1.76 -0.79 -3.57
C SER A 134 2.72 -1.81 -4.20
N GLU A 135 2.17 -2.89 -4.76
CA GLU A 135 2.95 -3.94 -5.42
C GLU A 135 3.73 -3.43 -6.64
N LYS A 136 3.14 -2.50 -7.40
CA LYS A 136 3.75 -1.92 -8.61
C LYS A 136 4.50 -0.60 -8.37
N GLY A 137 4.57 -0.12 -7.14
CA GLY A 137 5.24 1.15 -6.80
C GLY A 137 4.55 2.40 -7.37
N LEU A 138 3.26 2.31 -7.74
CA LEU A 138 2.49 3.38 -8.40
C LEU A 138 1.89 4.41 -7.43
N THR A 139 1.92 4.16 -6.14
CA THR A 139 1.30 5.01 -5.09
C THR A 139 1.83 6.45 -5.11
N LYS A 140 3.10 6.64 -5.45
CA LYS A 140 3.74 7.97 -5.45
C LYS A 140 3.54 8.75 -6.75
N THR A 141 3.02 8.13 -7.80
CA THR A 141 2.72 8.78 -9.09
C THR A 141 1.59 9.80 -8.95
N GLU A 142 1.48 10.73 -9.90
CA GLU A 142 0.38 11.70 -9.92
C GLU A 142 -0.98 11.00 -10.05
N GLY A 143 -1.07 9.99 -10.92
CA GLY A 143 -2.27 9.16 -11.09
C GLY A 143 -2.64 8.41 -9.81
N GLY A 144 -1.64 7.83 -9.13
CA GLY A 144 -1.83 7.13 -7.85
C GLY A 144 -2.32 8.04 -6.73
N LYS A 145 -1.75 9.24 -6.59
CA LYS A 145 -2.18 10.23 -5.58
C LYS A 145 -3.60 10.73 -5.84
N ASN A 146 -3.98 10.93 -7.09
CA ASN A 146 -5.33 11.37 -7.45
C ASN A 146 -6.35 10.25 -7.20
N ALA A 147 -6.02 9.00 -7.58
CA ALA A 147 -6.86 7.84 -7.29
C ALA A 147 -7.04 7.63 -5.78
N PHE A 148 -5.97 7.73 -4.99
CA PHE A 148 -6.03 7.67 -3.53
C PHE A 148 -6.98 8.74 -2.94
N SER A 149 -6.91 9.97 -3.45
CA SER A 149 -7.79 11.04 -2.98
C SER A 149 -9.28 10.76 -3.28
N VAL A 150 -9.57 10.13 -4.44
CA VAL A 150 -10.95 9.73 -4.79
C VAL A 150 -11.42 8.58 -3.90
N LEU A 151 -10.60 7.55 -3.71
CA LEU A 151 -10.93 6.42 -2.85
C LEU A 151 -11.21 6.86 -1.41
N LEU A 152 -10.36 7.71 -0.86
CA LEU A 152 -10.55 8.28 0.48
C LEU A 152 -11.86 9.08 0.57
N PHE A 153 -12.23 9.84 -0.47
CA PHE A 153 -13.53 10.52 -0.51
C PHE A 153 -14.68 9.53 -0.59
N GLN A 154 -14.57 8.47 -1.38
CA GLN A 154 -15.60 7.43 -1.50
C GLN A 154 -15.83 6.72 -0.16
N ASP A 155 -14.77 6.38 0.57
CA ASP A 155 -14.86 5.74 1.90
C ASP A 155 -15.60 6.65 2.91
N ILE A 156 -15.39 7.96 2.83
CA ILE A 156 -16.14 8.94 3.64
C ILE A 156 -17.59 9.05 3.15
N ALA A 157 -17.82 9.05 1.84
CA ALA A 157 -19.14 9.24 1.23
C ALA A 157 -20.09 8.06 1.49
N VAL A 158 -19.57 6.85 1.73
CA VAL A 158 -20.39 5.68 2.12
C VAL A 158 -21.32 6.00 3.30
N ILE A 159 -20.89 6.83 4.21
CA ILE A 159 -21.58 7.10 5.46
C ILE A 159 -22.87 7.90 5.24
N PRO A 160 -22.82 9.08 4.60
CA PRO A 160 -24.06 9.77 4.24
C PRO A 160 -24.92 8.92 3.29
N MET A 161 -24.34 8.05 2.46
CA MET A 161 -25.10 7.12 1.62
C MET A 161 -25.91 6.14 2.47
N LEU A 162 -25.29 5.49 3.46
CA LEU A 162 -25.98 4.59 4.40
C LEU A 162 -27.05 5.30 5.21
N ALA A 163 -26.81 6.55 5.61
CA ALA A 163 -27.83 7.34 6.31
C ALA A 163 -29.01 7.73 5.41
N PHE A 164 -28.76 7.88 4.11
CA PHE A 164 -29.76 8.36 3.15
C PHE A 164 -30.59 7.22 2.54
N ILE A 165 -30.04 6.02 2.37
CA ILE A 165 -30.70 4.86 1.77
C ILE A 165 -32.04 4.54 2.40
N PRO A 166 -32.24 4.50 3.74
CA PRO A 166 -33.55 4.21 4.33
C PRO A 166 -34.66 5.20 3.94
N LEU A 167 -34.29 6.45 3.59
CA LEU A 167 -35.23 7.47 3.13
C LEU A 167 -35.74 7.21 1.71
N LEU A 168 -35.14 6.30 0.98
CA LEU A 168 -35.51 5.88 -0.38
C LEU A 168 -36.44 4.66 -0.39
N ALA A 169 -36.87 4.17 0.78
CA ALA A 169 -37.72 2.99 0.90
C ALA A 169 -38.98 3.11 0.04
N LEU A 170 -39.32 2.05 -0.68
CA LEU A 170 -40.49 1.96 -1.53
C LEU A 170 -41.70 1.53 -0.71
N PRO A 171 -42.79 2.32 -0.67
CA PRO A 171 -44.02 1.97 0.08
C PRO A 171 -44.57 0.59 -0.29
N GLU A 172 -44.49 0.22 -1.58
CA GLU A 172 -44.99 -1.07 -2.10
C GLU A 172 -44.21 -2.27 -1.52
N LEU A 173 -42.88 -2.16 -1.37
CA LEU A 173 -42.04 -3.22 -0.78
C LEU A 173 -42.24 -3.29 0.74
N VAL A 174 -42.49 -2.15 1.40
CA VAL A 174 -42.80 -2.10 2.83
C VAL A 174 -44.15 -2.78 3.10
N GLU A 175 -45.20 -2.50 2.30
CA GLU A 175 -46.49 -3.15 2.41
C GLU A 175 -46.42 -4.66 2.14
N GLN A 176 -45.64 -5.10 1.14
CA GLN A 176 -45.40 -6.53 0.86
C GLN A 176 -44.72 -7.23 2.05
N ALA A 177 -43.72 -6.59 2.67
CA ALA A 177 -43.04 -7.10 3.85
C ALA A 177 -43.99 -7.20 5.05
N GLN A 178 -44.83 -6.17 5.31
CA GLN A 178 -45.81 -6.18 6.38
C GLN A 178 -46.89 -7.26 6.17
N ASN A 179 -47.36 -7.47 4.94
CA ASN A 179 -48.30 -8.54 4.62
C ASN A 179 -47.71 -9.93 4.77
N ALA A 180 -46.41 -10.12 4.43
CA ALA A 180 -45.71 -11.36 4.64
C ALA A 180 -45.51 -11.68 6.14
N VAL A 181 -45.20 -10.67 6.96
CA VAL A 181 -45.11 -10.80 8.42
C VAL A 181 -46.43 -11.15 9.07
N GLN A 182 -47.53 -10.56 8.61
CA GLN A 182 -48.88 -10.92 9.11
C GLN A 182 -49.30 -12.37 8.78
N THR A 183 -48.79 -12.92 7.69
CA THR A 183 -49.04 -14.33 7.30
C THR A 183 -48.09 -15.32 8.00
N ALA A 184 -46.92 -14.86 8.44
CA ALA A 184 -45.88 -15.64 9.09
C ALA A 184 -45.80 -15.42 10.62
N ALA A 185 -46.87 -14.87 11.24
CA ALA A 185 -46.89 -14.49 12.66
C ALA A 185 -46.53 -15.65 13.60
N GLN A 186 -45.26 -15.88 13.77
CA GLN A 186 -44.57 -16.45 14.95
C GLN A 186 -43.08 -16.24 14.84
N HIS A 187 -42.54 -15.39 15.76
CA HIS A 187 -41.14 -15.26 16.14
C HIS A 187 -40.18 -14.49 15.21
N HIS A 188 -40.25 -13.16 15.28
CA HIS A 188 -39.04 -12.34 15.49
C HIS A 188 -39.50 -11.03 16.11
N ASP A 189 -39.32 -10.90 17.41
CA ASP A 189 -39.30 -9.61 18.10
C ASP A 189 -38.09 -8.83 17.65
N ASP A 190 -38.23 -8.03 16.61
CA ASP A 190 -37.30 -6.90 16.42
C ASP A 190 -37.57 -5.93 17.59
N LEU A 191 -36.61 -5.92 18.56
CA LEU A 191 -36.64 -5.04 19.73
C LEU A 191 -36.43 -3.57 19.33
N ASN A 192 -37.33 -3.06 18.51
CA ASN A 192 -37.39 -1.63 18.20
C ASN A 192 -38.27 -0.95 19.26
N LEU A 193 -37.61 -0.42 20.30
CA LEU A 193 -38.28 0.21 21.45
C LEU A 193 -39.01 1.52 21.09
N VAL A 194 -38.87 2.00 19.85
CA VAL A 194 -39.26 3.36 19.45
C VAL A 194 -40.33 3.36 18.35
N ALA A 195 -40.68 2.18 17.81
CA ALA A 195 -41.64 2.05 16.69
C ALA A 195 -43.02 2.66 16.99
N ASP A 196 -43.46 2.61 18.25
CA ASP A 196 -44.80 3.09 18.66
C ASP A 196 -44.83 4.56 19.12
N LEU A 197 -43.71 5.29 19.03
CA LEU A 197 -43.65 6.68 19.51
C LEU A 197 -44.19 7.67 18.45
N PRO A 198 -44.85 8.74 18.88
CA PRO A 198 -45.26 9.82 17.97
C PRO A 198 -44.03 10.46 17.32
N GLY A 199 -44.13 10.87 16.05
CA GLY A 199 -42.98 11.28 15.21
C GLY A 199 -42.05 12.34 15.83
N TRP A 200 -42.60 13.25 16.66
CA TRP A 200 -41.78 14.23 17.39
C TRP A 200 -40.93 13.57 18.50
N ALA A 201 -41.47 12.58 19.20
CA ALA A 201 -40.74 11.83 20.23
C ALA A 201 -39.68 10.93 19.61
N TYR A 202 -39.98 10.31 18.47
CA TYR A 202 -39.02 9.57 17.66
C TYR A 202 -37.78 10.43 17.28
N GLY A 203 -38.01 11.65 16.77
CA GLY A 203 -36.94 12.59 16.46
C GLY A 203 -36.07 12.98 17.66
N ILE A 204 -36.68 13.12 18.86
CA ILE A 204 -35.93 13.39 20.10
C ILE A 204 -35.07 12.19 20.49
N VAL A 205 -35.59 10.97 20.43
CA VAL A 205 -34.83 9.75 20.79
C VAL A 205 -33.65 9.53 19.84
N ILE A 206 -33.87 9.73 18.54
CA ILE A 206 -32.76 9.68 17.55
C ILE A 206 -31.66 10.69 17.90
N THR A 207 -32.04 11.94 18.11
CA THR A 207 -31.11 13.02 18.42
C THR A 207 -30.36 12.74 19.73
N ALA A 208 -31.09 12.25 20.75
CA ALA A 208 -30.48 11.85 22.03
C ALA A 208 -29.50 10.69 21.88
N SER A 209 -29.80 9.67 21.06
CA SER A 209 -28.93 8.53 20.83
C SER A 209 -27.64 8.96 20.10
N ILE A 210 -27.75 9.81 19.09
CA ILE A 210 -26.58 10.38 18.43
C ILE A 210 -25.77 11.23 19.42
N ALA A 211 -26.42 12.05 20.23
CA ALA A 211 -25.76 12.85 21.26
C ALA A 211 -25.04 11.96 22.30
N ILE A 212 -25.65 10.85 22.72
CA ILE A 212 -25.05 9.89 23.64
C ILE A 212 -23.77 9.29 23.04
N VAL A 213 -23.77 8.92 21.75
CA VAL A 213 -22.58 8.39 21.08
C VAL A 213 -21.48 9.45 21.00
N VAL A 214 -21.81 10.68 20.62
CA VAL A 214 -20.84 11.77 20.48
C VAL A 214 -20.30 12.20 21.84
N VAL A 215 -21.16 12.48 22.80
CA VAL A 215 -20.77 12.94 24.14
C VAL A 215 -20.13 11.81 24.94
N GLY A 216 -20.73 10.61 24.93
CA GLY A 216 -20.17 9.43 25.58
C GLY A 216 -18.83 9.03 24.98
N GLY A 217 -18.69 9.05 23.65
CA GLY A 217 -17.43 8.81 22.95
C GLY A 217 -16.35 9.82 23.34
N HIS A 218 -16.71 11.09 23.52
CA HIS A 218 -15.74 12.12 23.88
C HIS A 218 -15.34 12.12 25.37
N PHE A 219 -16.32 11.99 26.27
CA PHE A 219 -16.10 12.17 27.70
C PHE A 219 -15.96 10.86 28.48
N LEU A 220 -16.68 9.80 28.12
CA LEU A 220 -16.71 8.54 28.87
C LEU A 220 -15.66 7.53 28.37
N SER A 221 -15.39 7.50 27.07
CA SER A 221 -14.45 6.51 26.49
C SER A 221 -13.02 6.73 26.99
N ARG A 222 -12.56 7.99 27.08
CA ARG A 222 -11.18 8.31 27.52
C ARG A 222 -10.89 7.80 28.97
N PRO A 223 -11.66 8.14 30.01
CA PRO A 223 -11.42 7.63 31.34
C PRO A 223 -11.56 6.10 31.43
N LEU A 224 -12.50 5.51 30.67
CA LEU A 224 -12.70 4.07 30.63
C LEU A 224 -11.45 3.37 30.02
N LEU A 225 -11.00 3.81 28.85
CA LEU A 225 -9.83 3.25 28.16
C LEU A 225 -8.55 3.45 28.99
N LYS A 226 -8.39 4.61 29.65
CA LYS A 226 -7.28 4.88 30.55
C LYS A 226 -7.28 3.97 31.76
N TYR A 227 -8.43 3.74 32.36
CA TYR A 227 -8.57 2.81 33.49
C TYR A 227 -8.21 1.39 33.08
N VAL A 228 -8.71 0.93 31.93
CA VAL A 228 -8.42 -0.41 31.40
C VAL A 228 -6.95 -0.54 30.98
N ALA A 229 -6.39 0.44 30.31
CA ALA A 229 -4.97 0.44 29.92
C ALA A 229 -4.04 0.37 31.13
N SER A 230 -4.43 0.99 32.26
CA SER A 230 -3.65 0.91 33.50
C SER A 230 -3.59 -0.49 34.12
N SER A 231 -4.47 -1.42 33.72
CA SER A 231 -4.43 -2.83 34.16
C SER A 231 -3.27 -3.63 33.54
N GLY A 232 -2.70 -3.15 32.43
CA GLY A 232 -1.63 -3.82 31.70
C GLY A 232 -2.05 -5.11 30.97
N LEU A 233 -3.35 -5.45 30.96
CA LEU A 233 -3.89 -6.67 30.35
C LEU A 233 -4.44 -6.33 28.96
N ARG A 234 -3.76 -6.83 27.92
CA ARG A 234 -4.13 -6.59 26.51
C ARG A 234 -5.51 -7.16 26.17
N GLU A 235 -5.85 -8.32 26.74
CA GLU A 235 -7.12 -9.00 26.50
C GLU A 235 -8.30 -8.16 27.00
N ILE A 236 -8.16 -7.50 28.14
CA ILE A 236 -9.20 -6.64 28.72
C ILE A 236 -9.37 -5.37 27.88
N PHE A 237 -8.27 -4.82 27.35
CA PHE A 237 -8.35 -3.68 26.44
C PHE A 237 -9.09 -4.05 25.16
N THR A 238 -8.77 -5.20 24.55
CA THR A 238 -9.47 -5.73 23.37
C THR A 238 -10.95 -5.95 23.64
N ALA A 239 -11.29 -6.59 24.77
CA ALA A 239 -12.68 -6.81 25.18
C ALA A 239 -13.43 -5.48 25.36
N THR A 240 -12.78 -4.46 25.93
CA THR A 240 -13.37 -3.12 26.07
C THR A 240 -13.60 -2.44 24.73
N ALA A 241 -12.65 -2.57 23.79
CA ALA A 241 -12.80 -2.05 22.44
C ALA A 241 -14.00 -2.69 21.71
N LEU A 242 -14.11 -4.02 21.78
CA LEU A 242 -15.23 -4.77 21.23
C LEU A 242 -16.56 -4.41 21.89
N MET A 243 -16.57 -4.29 23.23
CA MET A 243 -17.73 -3.88 24.00
C MET A 243 -18.23 -2.50 23.56
N LEU A 244 -17.34 -1.54 23.32
CA LEU A 244 -17.72 -0.21 22.83
C LEU A 244 -18.36 -0.29 21.44
N VAL A 245 -17.74 -1.01 20.50
CA VAL A 245 -18.27 -1.14 19.12
C VAL A 245 -19.62 -1.85 19.14
N ILE A 246 -19.71 -3.00 19.81
CA ILE A 246 -20.95 -3.79 19.89
C ILE A 246 -22.06 -3.04 20.65
N GLY A 247 -21.70 -2.37 21.74
CA GLY A 247 -22.65 -1.61 22.55
C GLY A 247 -23.25 -0.42 21.79
N ILE A 248 -22.44 0.27 21.00
CA ILE A 248 -22.92 1.38 20.13
C ILE A 248 -23.75 0.84 18.98
N ALA A 249 -23.34 -0.27 18.35
CA ALA A 249 -24.13 -0.94 17.33
C ALA A 249 -25.51 -1.35 17.85
N ALA A 250 -25.56 -1.99 19.03
CA ALA A 250 -26.79 -2.39 19.70
C ALA A 250 -27.69 -1.18 20.06
N LEU A 251 -27.09 -0.11 20.61
CA LEU A 251 -27.81 1.12 20.93
C LEU A 251 -28.50 1.69 19.68
N MET A 252 -27.80 1.73 18.54
CA MET A 252 -28.36 2.24 17.29
C MET A 252 -29.46 1.33 16.75
N SER A 253 -29.31 0.00 16.82
CA SER A 253 -30.38 -0.94 16.44
C SER A 253 -31.64 -0.77 17.27
N LEU A 254 -31.53 -0.58 18.60
CA LEU A 254 -32.66 -0.39 19.51
C LEU A 254 -33.48 0.86 19.17
N VAL A 255 -32.86 1.85 18.55
CA VAL A 255 -33.51 3.14 18.17
C VAL A 255 -33.97 3.10 16.71
N GLY A 256 -33.75 1.99 15.98
CA GLY A 256 -34.12 1.87 14.58
C GLY A 256 -33.16 2.58 13.63
N LEU A 257 -31.95 2.92 14.10
CA LEU A 257 -30.85 3.46 13.29
C LEU A 257 -29.90 2.37 12.87
N SER A 258 -29.19 2.62 11.74
CA SER A 258 -28.15 1.71 11.27
C SER A 258 -27.02 1.55 12.29
N PRO A 259 -26.69 0.31 12.71
CA PRO A 259 -25.51 0.02 13.55
C PRO A 259 -24.22 0.56 12.94
N ALA A 260 -24.10 0.48 11.63
CA ALA A 260 -22.95 0.93 10.85
C ALA A 260 -22.70 2.45 10.97
N LEU A 261 -23.78 3.26 10.93
CA LEU A 261 -23.71 4.71 11.11
C LEU A 261 -23.20 5.08 12.51
N GLY A 262 -23.73 4.41 13.54
CA GLY A 262 -23.34 4.71 14.92
C GLY A 262 -21.90 4.36 15.23
N THR A 263 -21.46 3.19 14.80
CA THR A 263 -20.08 2.76 15.02
C THR A 263 -19.07 3.58 14.25
N PHE A 264 -19.39 3.99 13.04
CA PHE A 264 -18.58 4.97 12.32
C PHE A 264 -18.45 6.30 13.08
N LEU A 265 -19.57 6.86 13.53
CA LEU A 265 -19.58 8.12 14.30
C LEU A 265 -18.71 7.99 15.56
N ALA A 266 -18.77 6.84 16.23
CA ALA A 266 -17.91 6.54 17.37
C ALA A 266 -16.42 6.49 16.97
N GLY A 267 -16.10 5.89 15.83
CA GLY A 267 -14.75 5.89 15.26
C GLY A 267 -14.22 7.31 15.05
N VAL A 268 -14.99 8.18 14.40
CA VAL A 268 -14.63 9.59 14.17
C VAL A 268 -14.40 10.35 15.48
N VAL A 269 -15.25 10.13 16.49
CA VAL A 269 -15.11 10.77 17.80
C VAL A 269 -13.83 10.32 18.49
N LEU A 270 -13.47 9.05 18.35
CA LEU A 270 -12.26 8.45 18.92
C LEU A 270 -10.99 8.66 18.08
N ALA A 271 -11.10 9.15 16.85
CA ALA A 271 -9.97 9.42 15.95
C ALA A 271 -8.91 10.37 16.55
N ASN A 272 -9.34 11.28 17.43
CA ASN A 272 -8.45 12.20 18.16
C ASN A 272 -8.03 11.67 19.55
N SER A 273 -8.32 10.41 19.88
CA SER A 273 -7.95 9.80 21.15
C SER A 273 -6.48 9.38 21.16
N GLU A 274 -5.83 9.49 22.32
CA GLU A 274 -4.49 8.93 22.55
C GLU A 274 -4.44 7.40 22.37
N PHE A 275 -5.59 6.72 22.49
CA PHE A 275 -5.73 5.26 22.34
C PHE A 275 -6.07 4.80 20.92
N ARG A 276 -6.06 5.72 19.93
CA ARG A 276 -6.43 5.42 18.53
C ARG A 276 -5.69 4.20 17.97
N HIS A 277 -4.38 4.19 18.05
CA HIS A 277 -3.56 3.12 17.49
C HIS A 277 -3.74 1.78 18.22
N GLU A 278 -3.99 1.82 19.53
CA GLU A 278 -4.30 0.61 20.29
C GLU A 278 -5.68 0.04 19.93
N LEU A 279 -6.69 0.89 19.77
CA LEU A 279 -8.02 0.50 19.30
C LEU A 279 -7.95 -0.12 17.90
N GLU A 280 -7.25 0.54 16.99
CA GLU A 280 -7.01 0.06 15.63
C GLU A 280 -6.34 -1.32 15.64
N SER A 281 -5.20 -1.46 16.31
CA SER A 281 -4.43 -2.71 16.37
C SER A 281 -5.21 -3.87 17.00
N ASN A 282 -6.10 -3.60 17.98
CA ASN A 282 -6.87 -4.65 18.63
C ASN A 282 -8.15 -5.05 17.89
N ILE A 283 -8.76 -4.15 17.10
CA ILE A 283 -9.98 -4.44 16.35
C ILE A 283 -9.67 -5.00 14.96
N GLU A 284 -8.57 -4.61 14.34
CA GLU A 284 -8.20 -5.00 12.97
C GLU A 284 -8.23 -6.52 12.70
N PRO A 285 -7.73 -7.41 13.59
CA PRO A 285 -7.82 -8.85 13.37
C PRO A 285 -9.27 -9.36 13.30
N PHE A 286 -10.15 -8.83 14.12
CA PHE A 286 -11.58 -9.21 14.12
C PHE A 286 -12.28 -8.68 12.86
N LYS A 287 -12.00 -7.43 12.47
CA LYS A 287 -12.46 -6.88 11.17
C LYS A 287 -12.05 -7.81 10.03
N GLY A 288 -10.77 -8.19 9.98
CA GLY A 288 -10.25 -9.03 8.89
C GLY A 288 -10.94 -10.38 8.77
N LEU A 289 -11.15 -11.06 9.90
CA LEU A 289 -11.83 -12.36 9.94
C LEU A 289 -13.32 -12.26 9.59
N LEU A 290 -14.05 -11.33 10.20
CA LEU A 290 -15.48 -11.18 10.00
C LEU A 290 -15.82 -10.62 8.62
N LEU A 291 -15.02 -9.68 8.12
CA LEU A 291 -15.16 -9.16 6.75
C LEU A 291 -14.85 -10.26 5.73
N GLY A 292 -13.84 -11.10 5.99
CA GLY A 292 -13.56 -12.28 5.18
C GLY A 292 -14.75 -13.24 5.15
N LEU A 293 -15.36 -13.50 6.32
CA LEU A 293 -16.58 -14.31 6.42
C LEU A 293 -17.73 -13.68 5.63
N PHE A 294 -17.92 -12.37 5.71
CA PHE A 294 -18.93 -11.64 4.93
C PHE A 294 -18.75 -11.86 3.42
N PHE A 295 -17.53 -11.72 2.89
CA PHE A 295 -17.30 -11.93 1.47
C PHE A 295 -17.44 -13.39 1.06
N ILE A 296 -17.11 -14.34 1.92
CA ILE A 296 -17.37 -15.76 1.67
C ILE A 296 -18.88 -16.03 1.59
N THR A 297 -19.67 -15.46 2.51
CA THR A 297 -21.14 -15.64 2.47
C THR A 297 -21.77 -14.97 1.25
N VAL A 298 -21.30 -13.78 0.86
CA VAL A 298 -21.69 -13.13 -0.40
C VAL A 298 -21.36 -14.02 -1.61
N GLY A 299 -20.15 -14.58 -1.64
CA GLY A 299 -19.73 -15.51 -2.69
C GLY A 299 -20.57 -16.79 -2.73
N ALA A 300 -20.88 -17.37 -1.56
CA ALA A 300 -21.71 -18.55 -1.43
C ALA A 300 -23.17 -18.30 -1.82
N GLY A 301 -23.66 -17.06 -1.65
CA GLY A 301 -24.99 -16.63 -2.05
C GLY A 301 -25.14 -16.32 -3.55
N ILE A 302 -24.07 -16.41 -4.35
CA ILE A 302 -24.12 -16.18 -5.79
C ILE A 302 -24.97 -17.26 -6.47
N ASN A 303 -26.04 -16.81 -7.14
CA ASN A 303 -26.95 -17.70 -7.85
C ASN A 303 -26.49 -17.90 -9.31
N PHE A 304 -25.88 -19.06 -9.60
CA PHE A 304 -25.43 -19.39 -10.95
C PHE A 304 -26.59 -19.55 -11.94
N SER A 305 -27.79 -19.86 -11.50
CA SER A 305 -28.94 -19.95 -12.42
C SER A 305 -29.28 -18.54 -12.98
N VAL A 306 -29.18 -17.49 -12.16
CA VAL A 306 -29.32 -16.11 -12.62
C VAL A 306 -28.15 -15.72 -13.54
N LEU A 307 -26.92 -16.11 -13.17
CA LEU A 307 -25.74 -15.81 -13.99
C LEU A 307 -25.81 -16.43 -15.37
N PHE A 308 -26.19 -17.71 -15.48
CA PHE A 308 -26.27 -18.39 -16.78
C PHE A 308 -27.56 -18.08 -17.53
N GLY A 309 -28.66 -17.78 -16.83
CA GLY A 309 -29.92 -17.38 -17.46
C GLY A 309 -29.78 -16.03 -18.20
N ASP A 310 -29.19 -15.05 -17.55
CA ASP A 310 -29.07 -13.68 -18.05
C ASP A 310 -27.62 -13.26 -18.31
N PHE A 311 -26.75 -14.21 -18.68
CA PHE A 311 -25.32 -14.00 -18.82
C PHE A 311 -24.98 -12.76 -19.66
N TRP A 312 -25.58 -12.60 -20.83
CA TRP A 312 -25.29 -11.48 -21.72
C TRP A 312 -25.75 -10.15 -21.15
N LEU A 313 -26.86 -10.12 -20.41
CA LEU A 313 -27.35 -8.93 -19.73
C LEU A 313 -26.39 -8.51 -18.61
N ILE A 314 -25.98 -9.46 -17.77
CA ILE A 314 -25.05 -9.21 -16.66
C ILE A 314 -23.69 -8.73 -17.18
N MET A 315 -23.17 -9.35 -18.23
CA MET A 315 -21.92 -8.89 -18.86
C MET A 315 -22.07 -7.52 -19.48
N ALA A 316 -23.16 -7.23 -20.15
CA ALA A 316 -23.43 -5.91 -20.73
C ALA A 316 -23.55 -4.84 -19.65
N LEU A 317 -24.24 -5.12 -18.55
CA LEU A 317 -24.35 -4.21 -17.38
C LEU A 317 -22.97 -3.99 -16.74
N THR A 318 -22.20 -5.05 -16.55
CA THR A 318 -20.85 -4.96 -15.95
C THR A 318 -19.94 -4.09 -16.80
N ILE A 319 -19.83 -4.40 -18.08
CA ILE A 319 -18.99 -3.62 -19.00
C ILE A 319 -19.54 -2.20 -19.14
N GLY A 320 -20.86 -2.05 -19.22
CA GLY A 320 -21.54 -0.75 -19.30
C GLY A 320 -21.21 0.15 -18.10
N VAL A 321 -21.32 -0.36 -16.87
CA VAL A 321 -20.95 0.37 -15.65
C VAL A 321 -19.47 0.72 -15.64
N MET A 322 -18.60 -0.23 -15.99
CA MET A 322 -17.14 0.01 -16.01
C MET A 322 -16.76 1.07 -17.05
N VAL A 323 -17.33 1.01 -18.25
CA VAL A 323 -17.09 2.01 -19.32
C VAL A 323 -17.63 3.37 -18.92
N LEU A 324 -18.83 3.43 -18.34
CA LEU A 324 -19.43 4.69 -17.89
C LEU A 324 -18.60 5.34 -16.79
N LYS A 325 -18.18 4.57 -15.79
CA LYS A 325 -17.26 5.08 -14.73
C LYS A 325 -15.93 5.53 -15.33
N ALA A 326 -15.35 4.74 -16.24
CA ALA A 326 -14.12 5.11 -16.92
C ALA A 326 -14.30 6.43 -17.71
N LEU A 327 -15.44 6.64 -18.37
CA LEU A 327 -15.74 7.87 -19.08
C LEU A 327 -15.81 9.08 -18.11
N VAL A 328 -16.54 8.96 -17.02
CA VAL A 328 -16.61 10.02 -16.00
C VAL A 328 -15.23 10.35 -15.45
N LEU A 329 -14.45 9.33 -15.06
CA LEU A 329 -13.10 9.49 -14.55
C LEU A 329 -12.15 10.11 -15.59
N PHE A 330 -12.28 9.71 -16.85
CA PHE A 330 -11.47 10.26 -17.93
C PHE A 330 -11.79 11.74 -18.17
N ILE A 331 -13.07 12.13 -18.17
CA ILE A 331 -13.50 13.54 -18.28
C ILE A 331 -12.94 14.35 -17.10
N LEU A 332 -13.02 13.83 -15.87
CA LEU A 332 -12.44 14.48 -14.69
C LEU A 332 -10.92 14.60 -14.82
N ALA A 333 -10.22 13.57 -15.31
CA ALA A 333 -8.79 13.63 -15.53
C ALA A 333 -8.40 14.72 -16.57
N LEU A 334 -9.26 14.98 -17.56
CA LEU A 334 -9.08 16.10 -18.50
C LEU A 334 -9.29 17.45 -17.80
N ILE A 335 -10.36 17.61 -17.02
CA ILE A 335 -10.69 18.84 -16.29
C ILE A 335 -9.56 19.20 -15.31
N PHE A 336 -9.07 18.23 -14.57
CA PHE A 336 -7.98 18.41 -13.60
C PHE A 336 -6.58 18.36 -14.22
N ARG A 337 -6.49 18.29 -15.55
CA ARG A 337 -5.24 18.34 -16.35
C ARG A 337 -4.23 17.24 -15.99
N VAL A 338 -4.69 16.06 -15.62
CA VAL A 338 -3.81 14.89 -15.42
C VAL A 338 -3.22 14.47 -16.76
N LYS A 339 -1.88 14.37 -16.84
CA LYS A 339 -1.18 14.20 -18.12
C LYS A 339 -0.70 12.76 -18.35
N GLY A 340 -0.54 12.41 -19.62
CA GLY A 340 0.15 11.20 -20.07
C GLY A 340 -0.47 9.89 -19.54
N SER A 341 0.37 8.93 -19.18
CA SER A 341 -0.01 7.63 -18.64
C SER A 341 -0.77 7.72 -17.30
N ASN A 342 -0.50 8.77 -16.50
CA ASN A 342 -1.20 9.00 -15.23
C ASN A 342 -2.70 9.21 -15.40
N ARG A 343 -3.16 9.78 -16.52
CA ARG A 343 -4.58 9.93 -16.84
C ARG A 343 -5.26 8.57 -16.97
N TRP A 344 -4.63 7.67 -17.72
CA TRP A 344 -5.15 6.33 -17.92
C TRP A 344 -5.06 5.46 -16.65
N LEU A 345 -3.97 5.60 -15.90
CA LEU A 345 -3.83 4.94 -14.60
C LEU A 345 -4.98 5.33 -13.66
N PHE A 346 -5.25 6.63 -13.52
CA PHE A 346 -6.36 7.15 -12.72
C PHE A 346 -7.72 6.63 -13.21
N THR A 347 -7.95 6.63 -14.51
CA THR A 347 -9.21 6.21 -15.12
C THR A 347 -9.47 4.72 -14.94
N LEU A 348 -8.51 3.87 -15.28
CA LEU A 348 -8.71 2.42 -15.30
C LEU A 348 -8.68 1.81 -13.90
N SER A 349 -7.89 2.36 -13.00
CA SER A 349 -7.80 1.85 -11.63
C SER A 349 -9.11 2.00 -10.84
N LEU A 350 -9.96 2.96 -11.16
CA LEU A 350 -11.20 3.26 -10.43
C LEU A 350 -12.48 2.88 -11.19
N ALA A 351 -12.36 2.24 -12.36
CA ALA A 351 -13.50 1.95 -13.23
C ALA A 351 -14.43 0.84 -12.71
N GLN A 352 -13.97 -0.01 -11.80
CA GLN A 352 -14.77 -1.10 -11.21
C GLN A 352 -15.69 -0.61 -10.09
N ALA A 353 -16.65 -1.44 -9.70
CA ALA A 353 -17.38 -1.30 -8.45
C ALA A 353 -16.52 -1.76 -7.27
N GLY A 354 -16.81 -1.29 -6.06
CA GLY A 354 -16.08 -1.63 -4.84
C GLY A 354 -16.81 -2.60 -3.94
N GLU A 355 -16.09 -3.08 -2.92
CA GLU A 355 -16.60 -3.96 -1.86
C GLU A 355 -17.79 -3.35 -1.09
N PHE A 356 -17.80 -2.04 -0.92
CA PHE A 356 -18.93 -1.34 -0.33
C PHE A 356 -20.22 -1.49 -1.16
N GLY A 357 -20.13 -1.84 -2.44
CA GLY A 357 -21.29 -2.14 -3.27
C GLY A 357 -22.15 -3.27 -2.69
N PHE A 358 -21.52 -4.33 -2.16
CA PHE A 358 -22.24 -5.44 -1.51
C PHE A 358 -22.91 -4.99 -0.21
N VAL A 359 -22.24 -4.14 0.57
CA VAL A 359 -22.75 -3.60 1.82
C VAL A 359 -23.99 -2.74 1.56
N LEU A 360 -23.88 -1.81 0.60
CA LEU A 360 -24.99 -0.93 0.23
C LEU A 360 -26.16 -1.71 -0.40
N LEU A 361 -25.88 -2.78 -1.17
CA LEU A 361 -26.90 -3.67 -1.72
C LEU A 361 -27.66 -4.40 -0.60
N SER A 362 -26.91 -5.07 0.32
CA SER A 362 -27.53 -5.75 1.46
C SER A 362 -28.39 -4.79 2.29
N PHE A 363 -27.84 -3.61 2.58
CA PHE A 363 -28.54 -2.58 3.34
C PHE A 363 -29.75 -2.01 2.60
N SER A 364 -29.69 -1.87 1.28
CA SER A 364 -30.82 -1.41 0.46
C SER A 364 -31.96 -2.43 0.43
N VAL A 365 -31.64 -3.74 0.40
CA VAL A 365 -32.65 -4.81 0.48
C VAL A 365 -33.30 -4.84 1.85
N GLN A 366 -32.51 -4.75 2.93
CA GLN A 366 -33.02 -4.74 4.31
C GLN A 366 -33.95 -3.54 4.57
N ASN A 367 -33.70 -2.39 3.93
CA ASN A 367 -34.50 -1.19 4.04
C ASN A 367 -35.59 -1.06 2.96
N HIS A 368 -35.91 -2.11 2.23
CA HIS A 368 -36.95 -2.15 1.21
C HIS A 368 -36.82 -1.10 0.11
N VAL A 369 -35.60 -0.76 -0.28
CA VAL A 369 -35.27 0.19 -1.36
C VAL A 369 -35.11 -0.54 -2.68
N ILE A 370 -34.45 -1.69 -2.68
CA ILE A 370 -34.15 -2.50 -3.87
C ILE A 370 -34.80 -3.88 -3.68
N PRO A 371 -35.55 -4.38 -4.69
CA PRO A 371 -36.05 -5.77 -4.67
C PRO A 371 -34.90 -6.79 -4.61
N PHE A 372 -35.13 -7.90 -3.92
CA PHE A 372 -34.12 -8.95 -3.73
C PHE A 372 -33.60 -9.52 -5.05
N GLU A 373 -34.47 -9.76 -6.04
CA GLU A 373 -34.09 -10.27 -7.36
C GLU A 373 -33.13 -9.34 -8.10
N LEU A 374 -33.42 -8.02 -8.08
CA LEU A 374 -32.57 -7.01 -8.68
C LEU A 374 -31.22 -6.95 -7.95
N SER A 375 -31.21 -7.06 -6.63
CA SER A 375 -29.97 -7.03 -5.85
C SER A 375 -29.04 -8.20 -6.18
N GLN A 376 -29.55 -9.38 -6.47
CA GLN A 376 -28.76 -10.54 -6.91
C GLN A 376 -28.03 -10.25 -8.23
N THR A 377 -28.75 -9.66 -9.21
CA THR A 377 -28.15 -9.25 -10.49
C THR A 377 -27.09 -8.19 -10.30
N LEU A 378 -27.36 -7.16 -9.49
CA LEU A 378 -26.39 -6.08 -9.21
C LEU A 378 -25.17 -6.60 -8.43
N ALA A 379 -25.34 -7.53 -7.51
CA ALA A 379 -24.23 -8.17 -6.79
C ALA A 379 -23.30 -8.94 -7.74
N LEU A 380 -23.87 -9.63 -8.74
CA LEU A 380 -23.07 -10.26 -9.80
C LEU A 380 -22.30 -9.24 -10.62
N VAL A 381 -22.90 -8.10 -10.96
CA VAL A 381 -22.21 -7.01 -11.68
C VAL A 381 -21.03 -6.47 -10.83
N VAL A 382 -21.23 -6.26 -9.53
CA VAL A 382 -20.15 -5.84 -8.62
C VAL A 382 -19.03 -6.89 -8.62
N ALA A 383 -19.35 -8.17 -8.37
CA ALA A 383 -18.36 -9.25 -8.30
C ALA A 383 -17.53 -9.38 -9.58
N ILE A 384 -18.21 -9.40 -10.74
CA ILE A 384 -17.54 -9.56 -12.04
C ILE A 384 -16.69 -8.32 -12.35
N SER A 385 -17.15 -7.10 -12.04
CA SER A 385 -16.36 -5.89 -12.25
C SER A 385 -15.07 -5.88 -11.43
N MET A 386 -15.12 -6.36 -10.18
CA MET A 386 -13.94 -6.53 -9.33
C MET A 386 -12.99 -7.60 -9.90
N PHE A 387 -13.54 -8.70 -10.41
CA PHE A 387 -12.75 -9.77 -11.03
C PHE A 387 -12.05 -9.32 -12.32
N LEU A 388 -12.63 -8.41 -13.08
CA LEU A 388 -12.05 -7.87 -14.31
C LEU A 388 -10.96 -6.80 -14.03
N THR A 389 -10.86 -6.29 -12.83
CA THR A 389 -9.93 -5.19 -12.47
C THR A 389 -8.45 -5.52 -12.74
N PRO A 390 -7.89 -6.70 -12.37
CA PRO A 390 -6.53 -7.05 -12.73
C PRO A 390 -6.28 -7.01 -14.25
N GLY A 391 -7.29 -7.37 -15.05
CA GLY A 391 -7.24 -7.25 -16.51
C GLY A 391 -7.06 -5.81 -16.99
N LEU A 392 -7.68 -4.84 -16.32
CA LEU A 392 -7.49 -3.41 -16.63
C LEU A 392 -6.06 -2.94 -16.31
N PHE A 393 -5.45 -3.44 -15.24
CA PHE A 393 -4.06 -3.14 -14.93
C PHE A 393 -3.10 -3.78 -15.93
N ILE A 394 -3.37 -5.00 -16.38
CA ILE A 394 -2.60 -5.65 -17.45
C ILE A 394 -2.73 -4.87 -18.75
N LEU A 395 -3.93 -4.38 -19.09
CA LEU A 395 -4.16 -3.51 -20.24
C LEU A 395 -3.37 -2.21 -20.12
N PHE A 396 -3.34 -1.61 -18.93
CA PHE A 396 -2.54 -0.41 -18.68
C PHE A 396 -1.04 -0.69 -18.91
N ASP A 397 -0.47 -1.73 -18.30
CA ASP A 397 0.96 -2.03 -18.33
C ASP A 397 1.44 -2.45 -19.73
N ARG A 398 0.66 -3.29 -20.43
CA ARG A 398 1.11 -3.87 -21.71
C ARG A 398 0.74 -3.03 -22.94
N VAL A 399 -0.31 -2.24 -22.86
CA VAL A 399 -0.83 -1.52 -24.04
C VAL A 399 -0.67 -0.02 -23.91
N ILE A 400 -0.97 0.54 -22.73
CA ILE A 400 -1.02 2.00 -22.56
C ILE A 400 0.35 2.55 -22.18
N LEU A 401 0.96 2.01 -21.13
CA LEU A 401 2.23 2.49 -20.60
C LEU A 401 3.33 2.55 -21.67
N PRO A 402 3.56 1.51 -22.50
CA PRO A 402 4.60 1.55 -23.53
C PRO A 402 4.41 2.65 -24.57
N ARG A 403 3.15 3.02 -24.89
CA ARG A 403 2.86 4.11 -25.85
C ARG A 403 3.29 5.49 -25.34
N PHE A 404 3.26 5.67 -24.01
CA PHE A 404 3.70 6.93 -23.39
C PHE A 404 5.19 6.92 -23.07
N GLU A 405 5.79 5.76 -22.81
CA GLU A 405 7.24 5.61 -22.67
C GLU A 405 7.95 5.86 -24.00
N THR A 406 7.40 5.38 -25.11
CA THR A 406 7.92 5.67 -26.46
C THR A 406 7.91 7.16 -26.77
N GLN A 407 6.89 7.91 -26.33
CA GLN A 407 6.84 9.37 -26.52
C GLN A 407 7.83 10.14 -25.63
N SER A 408 8.19 9.60 -24.45
CA SER A 408 9.22 10.21 -23.60
C SER A 408 10.63 9.93 -24.12
N ASN A 409 10.82 8.86 -24.88
CA ASN A 409 12.06 8.50 -25.55
C ASN A 409 12.23 9.17 -26.94
N GLU A 410 11.23 9.90 -27.46
CA GLU A 410 11.32 10.67 -28.69
C GLU A 410 12.00 12.05 -28.52
N ARG A 411 12.41 12.42 -27.30
CA ARG A 411 13.37 13.51 -27.16
C ARG A 411 14.68 13.05 -27.80
N GLU A 412 15.09 13.70 -28.87
CA GLU A 412 16.41 13.45 -29.47
C GLU A 412 17.49 13.57 -28.39
N SER A 413 18.45 12.66 -28.45
CA SER A 413 19.60 12.71 -27.54
C SER A 413 20.31 14.05 -27.70
N ASP A 414 20.75 14.62 -26.59
CA ASP A 414 21.46 15.89 -26.62
C ASP A 414 22.78 15.75 -27.40
N THR A 415 23.12 16.76 -28.19
CA THR A 415 24.46 16.89 -28.78
C THR A 415 25.45 17.23 -27.67
N ILE A 416 26.48 16.41 -27.52
CA ILE A 416 27.53 16.60 -26.54
C ILE A 416 28.68 17.33 -27.25
N GLU A 417 28.89 18.61 -26.88
CA GLU A 417 29.94 19.44 -27.50
C GLU A 417 31.28 19.34 -26.73
N GLU A 418 31.26 18.78 -25.53
CA GLU A 418 32.44 18.70 -24.66
C GLU A 418 32.86 17.27 -24.40
N THR A 419 34.15 17.00 -24.48
CA THR A 419 34.75 15.74 -24.02
C THR A 419 35.22 15.88 -22.58
N GLY A 420 34.86 14.90 -21.71
CA GLY A 420 35.30 14.88 -20.32
C GLY A 420 36.36 13.83 -20.07
N THR A 421 37.18 14.06 -19.03
CA THR A 421 38.16 13.06 -18.59
C THR A 421 37.47 11.83 -17.99
N VAL A 422 36.28 12.01 -17.42
CA VAL A 422 35.48 10.94 -16.79
C VAL A 422 34.05 11.02 -17.33
N ILE A 423 33.53 9.88 -17.77
CA ILE A 423 32.11 9.73 -18.15
C ILE A 423 31.39 9.09 -16.98
N ILE A 424 30.20 9.61 -16.62
CA ILE A 424 29.33 9.09 -15.57
C ILE A 424 28.01 8.65 -16.20
N ALA A 425 27.75 7.35 -16.16
CA ALA A 425 26.51 6.75 -16.61
C ALA A 425 25.53 6.65 -15.42
N GLY A 426 24.51 7.52 -15.38
CA GLY A 426 23.51 7.64 -14.32
C GLY A 426 23.80 8.79 -13.35
N ILE A 427 22.85 9.76 -13.26
CA ILE A 427 22.94 10.91 -12.33
C ILE A 427 21.92 10.80 -11.18
N GLY A 428 21.53 9.60 -10.83
CA GLY A 428 20.71 9.30 -9.66
C GLY A 428 21.39 9.72 -8.35
N ARG A 429 20.84 9.28 -7.22
CA ARG A 429 21.32 9.60 -5.86
C ARG A 429 22.82 9.35 -5.65
N PHE A 430 23.35 8.27 -6.24
CA PHE A 430 24.75 7.91 -6.14
C PHE A 430 25.62 8.73 -7.10
N GLY A 431 25.28 8.76 -8.39
CA GLY A 431 26.07 9.41 -9.43
C GLY A 431 26.26 10.91 -9.22
N GLN A 432 25.24 11.61 -8.67
CA GLN A 432 25.37 13.04 -8.35
C GLN A 432 26.41 13.33 -7.26
N ILE A 433 26.59 12.43 -6.27
CA ILE A 433 27.61 12.59 -5.22
C ILE A 433 29.00 12.40 -5.84
N VAL A 434 29.18 11.35 -6.65
CA VAL A 434 30.43 11.09 -7.37
C VAL A 434 30.78 12.26 -8.29
N ASN A 435 29.82 12.75 -9.08
CA ASN A 435 30.02 13.89 -9.97
C ASN A 435 30.45 15.14 -9.20
N ARG A 436 29.76 15.46 -8.10
CA ARG A 436 30.09 16.64 -7.27
C ARG A 436 31.50 16.56 -6.71
N LEU A 437 31.91 15.39 -6.21
CA LEU A 437 33.25 15.18 -5.70
C LEU A 437 34.31 15.42 -6.80
N LEU A 438 34.12 14.86 -7.99
CA LEU A 438 35.05 14.98 -9.11
C LEU A 438 35.15 16.43 -9.60
N VAL A 439 34.01 17.09 -9.83
CA VAL A 439 33.97 18.49 -10.29
C VAL A 439 34.58 19.44 -9.26
N SER A 440 34.33 19.22 -7.95
CA SER A 440 34.93 20.03 -6.87
C SER A 440 36.46 19.90 -6.81
N ASN A 441 37.03 18.82 -7.35
CA ASN A 441 38.47 18.62 -7.48
C ASN A 441 39.01 18.99 -8.87
N GLY A 442 38.23 19.71 -9.69
CA GLY A 442 38.66 20.20 -11.01
C GLY A 442 38.67 19.16 -12.12
N VAL A 443 38.06 17.99 -11.90
CA VAL A 443 37.94 16.95 -12.92
C VAL A 443 36.78 17.29 -13.88
N THR A 444 37.04 17.25 -15.18
CA THR A 444 36.00 17.43 -16.19
C THR A 444 35.19 16.15 -16.37
N THR A 445 33.88 16.25 -16.21
CA THR A 445 32.95 15.12 -16.31
C THR A 445 31.92 15.32 -17.40
N VAL A 446 31.57 14.22 -18.10
CA VAL A 446 30.38 14.12 -18.97
C VAL A 446 29.41 13.17 -18.30
N VAL A 447 28.21 13.67 -17.99
CA VAL A 447 27.19 12.92 -17.26
C VAL A 447 26.04 12.56 -18.21
N LEU A 448 25.71 11.29 -18.31
CA LEU A 448 24.62 10.75 -19.14
C LEU A 448 23.52 10.17 -18.26
N ASP A 449 22.26 10.51 -18.56
CA ASP A 449 21.10 9.87 -17.91
C ASP A 449 19.94 9.75 -18.92
N HIS A 450 19.23 8.63 -18.84
CA HIS A 450 18.07 8.34 -19.68
C HIS A 450 16.77 9.01 -19.20
N GLN A 451 16.77 9.59 -18.01
CA GLN A 451 15.61 10.27 -17.43
C GLN A 451 15.69 11.78 -17.67
N ALA A 452 14.93 12.30 -18.63
CA ALA A 452 14.93 13.72 -18.99
C ALA A 452 14.66 14.64 -17.78
N ASN A 453 13.75 14.27 -16.87
CA ASN A 453 13.45 15.05 -15.67
C ASN A 453 14.66 15.15 -14.72
N GLN A 454 15.45 14.09 -14.58
CA GLN A 454 16.67 14.08 -13.79
C GLN A 454 17.71 15.04 -14.38
N VAL A 455 17.92 14.95 -15.68
CA VAL A 455 18.84 15.83 -16.42
C VAL A 455 18.43 17.29 -16.28
N ASP A 456 17.16 17.61 -16.49
CA ASP A 456 16.65 18.98 -16.40
C ASP A 456 16.79 19.54 -14.96
N ASN A 457 16.52 18.72 -13.94
CA ASN A 457 16.72 19.11 -12.53
C ASN A 457 18.21 19.37 -12.21
N MET A 458 19.11 18.55 -12.74
CA MET A 458 20.54 18.71 -12.53
C MET A 458 21.08 19.96 -13.23
N ARG A 459 20.58 20.28 -14.42
CA ARG A 459 20.93 21.51 -15.15
C ARG A 459 20.52 22.77 -14.40
N GLN A 460 19.32 22.75 -13.75
CA GLN A 460 18.85 23.89 -12.95
C GLN A 460 19.79 24.24 -11.78
N ILE A 461 20.50 23.26 -11.25
CA ILE A 461 21.51 23.48 -10.17
C ILE A 461 22.93 23.60 -10.70
N GLY A 462 23.10 23.83 -12.04
CA GLY A 462 24.40 24.11 -12.64
C GLY A 462 25.25 22.88 -12.99
N THR A 463 24.69 21.65 -12.87
CA THR A 463 25.41 20.44 -13.27
C THR A 463 25.30 20.22 -14.78
N ARG A 464 26.41 19.94 -15.45
CA ARG A 464 26.45 19.57 -16.87
C ARG A 464 26.02 18.12 -17.05
N ALA A 465 24.75 17.93 -17.37
CA ALA A 465 24.16 16.62 -17.61
C ALA A 465 23.51 16.61 -19.00
N TYR A 466 23.63 15.47 -19.69
CA TYR A 466 23.11 15.26 -21.03
C TYR A 466 22.07 14.15 -21.03
N PHE A 467 20.99 14.37 -21.75
CA PHE A 467 19.97 13.36 -21.93
C PHE A 467 20.44 12.34 -22.97
N GLY A 468 20.56 11.09 -22.54
CA GLY A 468 20.92 9.97 -23.38
C GLY A 468 21.08 8.69 -22.61
N ASP A 469 20.80 7.58 -23.26
CA ASP A 469 20.99 6.26 -22.68
C ASP A 469 22.45 5.82 -22.83
N ALA A 470 23.17 5.79 -21.71
CA ALA A 470 24.58 5.40 -21.66
C ALA A 470 24.84 3.93 -22.04
N THR A 471 23.81 3.08 -22.13
CA THR A 471 23.95 1.69 -22.58
C THR A 471 24.07 1.61 -24.11
N ARG A 472 23.73 2.68 -24.82
CA ARG A 472 23.81 2.75 -26.27
C ARG A 472 25.24 3.12 -26.73
N PRO A 473 25.83 2.33 -27.65
CA PRO A 473 27.19 2.57 -28.16
C PRO A 473 27.39 3.94 -28.81
N ASP A 474 26.39 4.44 -29.55
CA ASP A 474 26.45 5.73 -30.23
C ASP A 474 26.52 6.90 -29.21
N MET A 475 25.82 6.78 -28.07
CA MET A 475 25.88 7.79 -27.02
C MET A 475 27.22 7.83 -26.30
N LEU A 476 27.82 6.67 -26.03
CA LEU A 476 29.17 6.60 -25.46
C LEU A 476 30.22 7.19 -26.38
N HIS A 477 30.12 6.90 -27.69
CA HIS A 477 31.02 7.49 -28.69
C HIS A 477 30.89 9.02 -28.72
N THR A 478 29.65 9.53 -28.76
CA THR A 478 29.36 10.98 -28.72
C THR A 478 29.85 11.62 -27.43
N ALA A 479 29.79 10.90 -26.28
CA ALA A 479 30.34 11.34 -25.00
C ALA A 479 31.88 11.33 -24.94
N GLY A 480 32.56 10.84 -25.97
CA GLY A 480 34.01 10.84 -26.07
C GLY A 480 34.67 9.70 -25.29
N ILE A 481 34.05 8.51 -25.21
CA ILE A 481 34.57 7.35 -24.46
C ILE A 481 35.99 6.97 -24.90
N GLU A 482 36.37 7.18 -26.17
CA GLU A 482 37.68 6.87 -26.71
C GLU A 482 38.83 7.66 -26.05
N HIS A 483 38.50 8.86 -25.55
CA HIS A 483 39.43 9.80 -24.91
C HIS A 483 39.24 9.87 -23.39
N ALA A 484 38.22 9.20 -22.84
CA ALA A 484 37.98 9.16 -21.42
C ALA A 484 38.99 8.29 -20.67
N ALA A 485 39.48 8.79 -19.54
CA ALA A 485 40.33 8.02 -18.64
C ALA A 485 39.54 6.97 -17.86
N ALA A 486 38.30 7.30 -17.49
CA ALA A 486 37.43 6.41 -16.71
C ALA A 486 35.94 6.54 -17.07
N LEU A 487 35.23 5.43 -16.90
CA LEU A 487 33.79 5.35 -16.91
C LEU A 487 33.28 4.97 -15.54
N VAL A 488 32.40 5.78 -14.96
CA VAL A 488 31.68 5.48 -13.72
C VAL A 488 30.29 4.98 -14.06
N VAL A 489 29.97 3.74 -13.72
CA VAL A 489 28.68 3.12 -13.96
C VAL A 489 27.84 3.19 -12.68
N ALA A 490 26.84 4.09 -12.67
CA ALA A 490 25.95 4.35 -11.54
C ALA A 490 24.47 4.12 -11.88
N ILE A 491 24.20 3.27 -12.88
CA ILE A 491 22.86 2.91 -13.37
C ILE A 491 22.15 2.03 -12.34
N ASP A 492 20.83 2.24 -12.13
CA ASP A 492 20.03 1.48 -11.17
C ASP A 492 19.72 0.05 -11.66
N ASN A 493 19.53 -0.14 -12.96
CA ASN A 493 19.27 -1.46 -13.54
C ASN A 493 20.52 -2.32 -13.53
N GLN A 494 20.48 -3.47 -12.84
CA GLN A 494 21.62 -4.37 -12.67
C GLN A 494 22.06 -5.01 -14.00
N GLU A 495 21.12 -5.49 -14.81
CA GLU A 495 21.38 -6.15 -16.07
C GLU A 495 22.05 -5.18 -17.05
N SER A 496 21.45 -3.99 -17.23
CA SER A 496 21.99 -2.95 -18.09
C SER A 496 23.39 -2.48 -17.66
N SER A 497 23.69 -2.44 -16.36
CA SER A 497 25.02 -2.05 -15.88
C SER A 497 26.07 -3.11 -16.20
N VAL A 498 25.75 -4.41 -16.07
CA VAL A 498 26.64 -5.53 -16.42
C VAL A 498 26.91 -5.56 -17.93
N GLU A 499 25.87 -5.36 -18.77
CA GLU A 499 26.00 -5.30 -20.22
C GLU A 499 26.88 -4.13 -20.66
N LEU A 500 26.66 -2.95 -20.07
CA LEU A 500 27.48 -1.76 -20.33
C LEU A 500 28.96 -2.00 -20.00
N VAL A 501 29.24 -2.56 -18.81
CA VAL A 501 30.61 -2.89 -18.38
C VAL A 501 31.26 -3.87 -19.36
N LYS A 502 30.55 -4.94 -19.72
CA LYS A 502 31.04 -5.96 -20.66
C LYS A 502 31.35 -5.36 -22.04
N TYR A 503 30.43 -4.51 -22.55
CA TYR A 503 30.62 -3.83 -23.83
C TYR A 503 31.84 -2.91 -23.81
N VAL A 504 31.95 -2.02 -22.81
CA VAL A 504 33.04 -1.05 -22.72
C VAL A 504 34.40 -1.75 -22.51
N LYS A 505 34.44 -2.79 -21.67
CA LYS A 505 35.67 -3.55 -21.45
C LYS A 505 36.17 -4.23 -22.71
N HIS A 506 35.25 -4.74 -23.54
CA HIS A 506 35.59 -5.37 -24.80
C HIS A 506 36.04 -4.37 -25.89
N THR A 507 35.31 -3.25 -26.00
CA THR A 507 35.46 -2.28 -27.11
C THR A 507 36.55 -1.23 -26.80
N TYR A 508 36.63 -0.78 -25.54
CA TYR A 508 37.54 0.27 -25.07
C TYR A 508 38.41 -0.20 -23.89
N PRO A 509 39.32 -1.17 -24.07
CA PRO A 509 40.04 -1.83 -22.96
C PRO A 509 40.95 -0.90 -22.15
N LYS A 510 41.26 0.29 -22.67
CA LYS A 510 42.08 1.29 -21.99
C LYS A 510 41.33 2.09 -20.95
N VAL A 511 40.01 2.17 -21.08
CA VAL A 511 39.14 2.94 -20.16
C VAL A 511 39.00 2.16 -18.85
N LYS A 512 39.26 2.84 -17.73
CA LYS A 512 39.05 2.26 -16.40
C LYS A 512 37.56 2.30 -16.02
N ILE A 513 37.04 1.14 -15.63
CA ILE A 513 35.62 1.01 -15.31
C ILE A 513 35.43 0.93 -13.80
N ILE A 514 34.72 1.89 -13.24
CA ILE A 514 34.34 1.97 -11.82
C ILE A 514 32.83 1.75 -11.76
N ALA A 515 32.38 0.65 -11.15
CA ALA A 515 30.96 0.29 -11.14
C ALA A 515 30.36 0.24 -9.74
N ARG A 516 29.14 0.73 -9.61
CA ARG A 516 28.34 0.61 -8.41
C ARG A 516 27.64 -0.74 -8.39
N ALA A 517 27.85 -1.52 -7.31
CA ALA A 517 27.13 -2.76 -7.06
C ALA A 517 25.93 -2.53 -6.14
N PHE A 518 24.77 -3.04 -6.50
CA PHE A 518 23.56 -3.01 -5.69
C PHE A 518 23.68 -3.96 -4.49
N ASP A 519 24.11 -5.18 -4.76
CA ASP A 519 24.36 -6.22 -3.77
C ASP A 519 25.63 -7.03 -4.12
N ARG A 520 25.93 -8.04 -3.33
CA ARG A 520 27.11 -8.89 -3.51
C ARG A 520 27.07 -9.68 -4.82
N GLY A 521 25.89 -10.24 -5.16
CA GLY A 521 25.70 -11.00 -6.39
C GLY A 521 25.93 -10.14 -7.64
N HIS A 522 25.37 -8.94 -7.65
CA HIS A 522 25.63 -7.96 -8.70
C HIS A 522 27.10 -7.57 -8.78
N GLY A 523 27.79 -7.42 -7.64
CA GLY A 523 29.23 -7.16 -7.60
C GLY A 523 30.05 -8.27 -8.29
N TYR A 524 29.68 -9.54 -8.10
CA TYR A 524 30.33 -10.67 -8.76
C TYR A 524 30.12 -10.65 -10.28
N LEU A 525 28.90 -10.36 -10.73
CA LEU A 525 28.61 -10.22 -12.16
C LEU A 525 29.39 -9.06 -12.82
N LEU A 526 29.50 -7.92 -12.14
CA LEU A 526 30.29 -6.78 -12.61
C LEU A 526 31.78 -7.11 -12.68
N ARG A 527 32.31 -7.88 -11.71
CA ARG A 527 33.69 -8.35 -11.71
C ARG A 527 33.96 -9.31 -12.89
N GLN A 528 33.04 -10.25 -13.11
CA GLN A 528 33.09 -11.16 -14.26
C GLN A 528 32.99 -10.41 -15.60
N ALA A 529 32.18 -9.33 -15.66
CA ALA A 529 32.07 -8.47 -16.83
C ALA A 529 33.35 -7.63 -17.10
N GLY A 530 34.25 -7.51 -16.14
CA GLY A 530 35.53 -6.85 -16.27
C GLY A 530 35.61 -5.44 -15.70
N ALA A 531 34.77 -5.07 -14.72
CA ALA A 531 34.94 -3.83 -13.98
C ALA A 531 36.28 -3.81 -13.22
N ASP A 532 36.99 -2.68 -13.29
CA ASP A 532 38.30 -2.52 -12.62
C ASP A 532 38.13 -2.22 -11.12
N VAL A 533 37.10 -1.47 -10.74
CA VAL A 533 36.75 -1.14 -9.35
C VAL A 533 35.26 -1.30 -9.16
N ILE A 534 34.87 -1.94 -8.05
CA ILE A 534 33.48 -2.18 -7.71
C ILE A 534 33.23 -1.67 -6.29
N GLU A 535 32.27 -0.76 -6.15
CA GLU A 535 31.88 -0.20 -4.87
C GLU A 535 30.41 -0.53 -4.56
N SER A 536 30.17 -1.09 -3.37
CA SER A 536 28.79 -1.36 -2.92
C SER A 536 28.07 -0.07 -2.54
N GLU A 537 26.85 0.09 -3.02
CA GLU A 537 26.02 1.27 -2.75
C GLU A 537 25.81 1.55 -1.26
N THR A 538 25.63 0.50 -0.45
CA THR A 538 25.23 0.62 0.94
C THR A 538 26.33 0.32 1.95
N TYR A 539 27.40 -0.36 1.56
CA TYR A 539 28.40 -0.90 2.47
C TYR A 539 29.04 0.18 3.38
N HIS A 540 29.49 1.27 2.80
CA HIS A 540 30.19 2.32 3.56
C HIS A 540 29.25 3.06 4.51
N SER A 541 28.06 3.43 4.06
CA SER A 541 27.05 4.11 4.89
C SER A 541 26.51 3.20 5.99
N ALA A 542 26.29 1.91 5.72
CA ALA A 542 25.86 0.94 6.71
C ALA A 542 26.93 0.70 7.80
N LEU A 543 28.22 0.66 7.40
CA LEU A 543 29.33 0.50 8.34
C LEU A 543 29.47 1.74 9.26
N GLU A 544 29.29 2.96 8.73
CA GLU A 544 29.27 4.17 9.53
C GLU A 544 28.08 4.19 10.50
N MET A 545 26.89 3.83 10.02
CA MET A 545 25.67 3.73 10.87
C MET A 545 25.87 2.72 12.01
N GLY A 546 26.46 1.54 11.72
CA GLY A 546 26.84 0.55 12.73
C GLY A 546 27.82 1.12 13.75
N GLY A 547 28.81 1.90 13.29
CA GLY A 547 29.76 2.61 14.16
C GLY A 547 29.08 3.62 15.09
N HIS A 548 28.12 4.40 14.58
CA HIS A 548 27.32 5.32 15.41
C HIS A 548 26.49 4.57 16.47
N ALA A 549 25.88 3.44 16.09
CA ALA A 549 25.13 2.60 17.02
C ALA A 549 26.03 2.09 18.17
N MET A 550 27.25 1.66 17.86
CA MET A 550 28.23 1.24 18.87
C MET A 550 28.62 2.39 19.81
N LYS A 551 28.77 3.62 19.30
CA LYS A 551 29.04 4.82 20.11
C LYS A 551 27.88 5.10 21.07
N VAL A 552 26.62 5.02 20.60
CA VAL A 552 25.41 5.18 21.44
C VAL A 552 25.34 4.13 22.55
N LEU A 553 25.81 2.91 22.30
CA LEU A 553 25.91 1.86 23.32
C LEU A 553 27.08 2.07 24.33
N GLY A 554 27.79 3.21 24.26
CA GLY A 554 28.84 3.57 25.19
C GLY A 554 30.23 3.02 24.83
N ILE A 555 30.40 2.45 23.64
CA ILE A 555 31.72 1.98 23.20
C ILE A 555 32.56 3.20 22.78
N HIS A 556 33.78 3.29 23.34
CA HIS A 556 34.67 4.44 23.07
C HIS A 556 34.95 4.60 21.58
N PRO A 557 34.89 5.82 21.02
CA PRO A 557 35.05 6.08 19.58
C PRO A 557 36.30 5.48 18.96
N PHE A 558 37.42 5.49 19.66
CA PHE A 558 38.67 4.87 19.23
C PHE A 558 38.49 3.37 18.93
N PHE A 559 37.85 2.63 19.82
CA PHE A 559 37.60 1.21 19.63
C PHE A 559 36.60 0.97 18.48
N VAL A 560 35.62 1.84 18.30
CA VAL A 560 34.67 1.76 17.18
C VAL A 560 35.42 1.85 15.85
N GLU A 561 36.29 2.84 15.66
CA GLU A 561 37.06 3.00 14.41
C GLU A 561 38.01 1.83 14.18
N GLN A 562 38.61 1.33 15.24
CA GLN A 562 39.49 0.17 15.15
C GLN A 562 38.71 -1.10 14.76
N GLN A 563 37.53 -1.33 15.35
CA GLN A 563 36.65 -2.45 14.99
C GLN A 563 36.16 -2.34 13.54
N LYS A 564 35.78 -1.14 13.08
CA LYS A 564 35.45 -0.89 11.68
C LYS A 564 36.61 -1.24 10.74
N GLY A 565 37.85 -0.86 11.10
CA GLY A 565 39.06 -1.20 10.34
C GLY A 565 39.31 -2.70 10.29
N THR A 566 39.12 -3.41 11.40
CA THR A 566 39.23 -4.88 11.46
C THR A 566 38.14 -5.55 10.62
N TYR A 567 36.89 -5.09 10.75
CA TYR A 567 35.77 -5.58 9.94
C TYR A 567 36.07 -5.45 8.44
N LYS A 568 36.50 -4.27 7.98
CA LYS A 568 36.84 -4.04 6.56
C LYS A 568 37.88 -5.04 6.05
N ARG A 569 38.93 -5.31 6.83
CA ARG A 569 39.99 -6.26 6.43
C ARG A 569 39.51 -7.70 6.36
N VAL A 570 38.70 -8.11 7.33
CA VAL A 570 38.17 -9.48 7.37
C VAL A 570 37.14 -9.67 6.25
N GLU A 571 36.26 -8.70 6.04
CA GLU A 571 35.25 -8.74 4.98
C GLU A 571 35.88 -8.77 3.58
N ALA A 572 36.93 -7.99 3.34
CA ALA A 572 37.62 -8.00 2.06
C ALA A 572 38.20 -9.40 1.74
N ARG A 573 38.80 -10.06 2.77
CA ARG A 573 39.36 -11.42 2.63
C ARG A 573 38.27 -12.47 2.40
N LYS A 574 37.15 -12.34 3.13
CA LYS A 574 35.97 -13.19 2.99
C LYS A 574 35.31 -13.04 1.61
N SER A 575 35.17 -11.79 1.13
CA SER A 575 34.59 -11.50 -0.18
C SER A 575 35.36 -12.14 -1.32
N GLU A 576 36.69 -12.18 -1.23
CA GLU A 576 37.54 -12.85 -2.23
C GLU A 576 37.32 -14.37 -2.26
N MET A 577 37.26 -15.02 -1.09
CA MET A 577 37.01 -16.47 -0.99
C MET A 577 35.62 -16.83 -1.52
N LEU A 578 34.63 -16.02 -1.22
CA LEU A 578 33.24 -16.21 -1.70
C LEU A 578 33.14 -15.98 -3.22
N TYR A 579 33.86 -15.02 -3.76
CA TYR A 579 33.90 -14.81 -5.21
C TYR A 579 34.52 -16.02 -5.94
N GLN A 580 35.62 -16.57 -5.44
CA GLN A 580 36.23 -17.76 -6.02
C GLN A 580 35.29 -18.96 -6.01
N ALA A 581 34.61 -19.21 -4.89
CA ALA A 581 33.61 -20.27 -4.80
C ALA A 581 32.41 -20.06 -5.75
N TRP A 582 31.98 -18.82 -5.94
CA TRP A 582 30.93 -18.48 -6.88
C TRP A 582 31.37 -18.62 -8.36
N GLU A 583 32.62 -18.33 -8.68
CA GLU A 583 33.20 -18.45 -10.02
C GLU A 583 33.43 -19.90 -10.43
N ASP A 584 33.88 -20.74 -9.48
CA ASP A 584 34.16 -22.16 -9.71
C ASP A 584 32.87 -22.97 -9.98
N ASP A 585 31.72 -22.51 -9.49
CA ASP A 585 30.41 -23.16 -9.63
C ASP A 585 29.67 -22.75 -10.92
N SER A 586 30.37 -22.87 -12.07
CA SER A 586 29.89 -22.39 -13.38
C SER A 586 28.77 -23.22 -14.02
N GLU A 587 28.40 -24.40 -13.49
CA GLU A 587 27.42 -25.33 -14.06
C GLU A 587 26.11 -25.49 -13.23
N GLY A 588 25.98 -24.86 -12.04
CA GLY A 588 24.87 -25.03 -11.12
C GLY A 588 24.11 -23.75 -10.75
N GLU A 589 23.24 -23.84 -9.76
CA GLU A 589 22.61 -22.69 -9.12
C GLU A 589 23.69 -21.89 -8.35
N ARG A 590 24.09 -20.72 -8.87
CA ARG A 590 25.18 -19.85 -8.38
C ARG A 590 25.19 -19.50 -6.89
N PHE A 591 24.21 -19.94 -6.12
CA PHE A 591 24.09 -19.83 -4.67
C PHE A 591 23.63 -21.16 -4.06
N ASP A 592 24.35 -22.24 -4.43
CA ASP A 592 24.07 -23.60 -4.00
C ASP A 592 24.28 -23.83 -2.50
N ASN A 593 24.08 -25.06 -2.05
CA ASN A 593 24.32 -25.43 -0.66
C ASN A 593 25.78 -25.27 -0.23
N ASN A 594 26.75 -25.52 -1.12
CA ASN A 594 28.16 -25.39 -0.83
C ASN A 594 28.54 -23.93 -0.59
N PHE A 595 28.05 -23.01 -1.43
CA PHE A 595 28.23 -21.57 -1.22
C PHE A 595 27.62 -21.10 0.10
N ARG A 596 26.43 -21.60 0.46
CA ARG A 596 25.78 -21.26 1.73
C ARG A 596 26.55 -21.77 2.94
N GLU A 597 27.04 -23.02 2.89
CA GLU A 597 27.88 -23.58 3.95
C GLU A 597 29.16 -22.80 4.13
N LEU A 598 29.85 -22.48 3.04
CA LEU A 598 31.04 -21.64 3.07
C LEU A 598 30.73 -20.25 3.65
N PHE A 599 29.63 -19.65 3.24
CA PHE A 599 29.20 -18.35 3.77
C PHE A 599 29.01 -18.41 5.29
N ILE A 600 28.31 -19.42 5.81
CA ILE A 600 28.07 -19.60 7.27
C ILE A 600 29.38 -19.79 8.00
N GLN A 601 30.26 -20.65 7.53
CA GLN A 601 31.58 -20.89 8.14
C GLN A 601 32.43 -19.61 8.19
N LEU A 602 32.39 -18.80 7.11
CA LEU A 602 33.12 -17.54 7.08
C LEU A 602 32.51 -16.47 7.99
N GLU A 603 31.18 -16.47 8.19
CA GLU A 603 30.53 -15.60 9.19
C GLU A 603 30.93 -15.97 10.62
N GLU A 604 30.93 -17.25 10.95
CA GLU A 604 31.37 -17.73 12.27
C GLU A 604 32.84 -17.37 12.55
N LYS A 605 33.70 -17.59 11.56
CA LYS A 605 35.12 -17.24 11.65
C LYS A 605 35.34 -15.72 11.78
N MET A 606 34.57 -14.92 11.05
CA MET A 606 34.59 -13.47 11.19
C MET A 606 34.18 -13.02 12.61
N ALA A 607 33.10 -13.59 13.13
CA ALA A 607 32.64 -13.30 14.49
C ALA A 607 33.71 -13.69 15.54
N GLU A 608 34.42 -14.80 15.33
CA GLU A 608 35.52 -15.23 16.19
C GLU A 608 36.73 -14.28 16.11
N GLU A 609 37.16 -13.87 14.91
CA GLU A 609 38.25 -12.90 14.71
C GLU A 609 37.92 -11.54 15.34
N MET A 610 36.68 -11.08 15.19
CA MET A 610 36.19 -9.83 15.81
C MET A 610 36.18 -9.93 17.35
N ARG A 611 35.85 -11.09 17.92
CA ARG A 611 35.91 -11.32 19.38
C ARG A 611 37.35 -11.36 19.89
N LYS A 612 38.25 -12.03 19.19
CA LYS A 612 39.69 -12.08 19.54
C LYS A 612 40.31 -10.69 19.53
N ASP A 613 40.04 -9.89 18.51
CA ASP A 613 40.51 -8.51 18.43
C ASP A 613 39.99 -7.65 19.60
N ARG A 614 38.78 -7.90 20.06
CA ARG A 614 38.20 -7.25 21.27
C ARG A 614 38.91 -7.70 22.55
N HIS A 615 39.22 -8.98 22.70
CA HIS A 615 39.88 -9.56 23.88
C HIS A 615 41.33 -9.13 24.01
N ASP A 616 42.10 -9.22 22.93
CA ASP A 616 43.50 -8.82 22.91
C ASP A 616 43.71 -7.34 23.23
N LYS A 617 42.71 -6.49 22.99
CA LYS A 617 42.77 -5.07 23.28
C LYS A 617 42.34 -4.72 24.70
N LEU A 618 41.46 -5.50 25.30
CA LEU A 618 41.14 -5.38 26.75
C LEU A 618 42.35 -5.79 27.60
N SER A 619 43.10 -6.82 27.18
CA SER A 619 44.36 -7.21 27.88
C SER A 619 45.49 -6.19 27.72
N ARG A 620 45.50 -5.40 26.63
CA ARG A 620 46.43 -4.26 26.45
C ARG A 620 46.01 -3.00 27.24
N SER A 621 44.74 -2.86 27.61
CA SER A 621 44.28 -1.75 28.46
C SER A 621 44.80 -1.83 29.90
N GLU A 622 45.27 -3.00 30.36
CA GLU A 622 45.98 -3.14 31.63
C GLU A 622 47.36 -2.49 31.64
N ARG A 623 47.89 -2.10 30.47
CA ARG A 623 49.20 -1.41 30.34
C ARG A 623 49.13 0.13 30.42
N GLY A 624 48.05 0.69 30.93
CA GLY A 624 47.86 2.14 31.06
C GLY A 624 47.31 2.77 29.78
N TRP A 625 46.43 3.74 29.99
CA TRP A 625 45.86 4.56 28.93
C TRP A 625 46.94 5.25 28.10
N THR A 626 47.09 4.89 26.83
CA THR A 626 47.88 5.65 25.89
C THR A 626 46.97 6.63 25.15
N PRO A 627 47.30 7.94 25.18
CA PRO A 627 46.50 8.90 24.46
C PRO A 627 46.44 8.56 22.97
N PRO A 628 45.34 8.82 22.28
CA PRO A 628 45.25 8.62 20.84
C PRO A 628 46.32 9.43 20.10
N PRO A 629 46.76 9.00 18.92
CA PRO A 629 47.73 9.74 18.13
C PRO A 629 47.33 11.19 17.92
N LYS A 630 48.28 12.10 17.82
CA LYS A 630 48.02 13.52 17.47
C LYS A 630 47.23 13.56 16.14
N GLY A 631 46.18 14.36 16.10
CA GLY A 631 45.25 14.45 14.95
C GLY A 631 44.10 13.47 14.99
N TYR A 632 43.99 12.63 16.03
CA TYR A 632 42.87 11.69 16.15
C TYR A 632 41.50 12.36 16.23
N ALA A 633 41.43 13.52 16.92
CA ALA A 633 40.19 14.33 17.02
C ALA A 633 39.84 15.03 15.69
N GLU A 634 40.84 15.34 14.85
CA GLU A 634 40.65 16.00 13.56
C GLU A 634 40.03 15.06 12.51
N ASN A 635 40.15 13.76 12.71
CA ASN A 635 39.50 12.74 11.88
C ASN A 635 38.07 12.41 12.33
N PHE A 636 37.64 12.97 13.46
CA PHE A 636 36.30 12.88 13.99
C PHE A 636 35.57 14.19 13.76
N ASP A 637 34.64 14.22 12.83
CA ASP A 637 33.55 15.18 12.61
C ASP A 637 33.89 16.60 12.17
N GLY A 638 35.16 16.95 11.92
CA GLY A 638 35.52 18.30 11.43
C GLY A 638 35.13 19.45 12.35
N GLU A 639 34.66 19.19 13.56
CA GLU A 639 34.40 20.18 14.59
C GLU A 639 35.61 20.35 15.51
N ASN A 640 36.10 21.55 15.59
CA ASN A 640 37.19 21.90 16.51
C ASN A 640 36.73 21.63 17.96
N VAL A 641 37.34 20.65 18.62
CA VAL A 641 37.08 20.27 20.03
C VAL A 641 37.33 21.44 21.01
N GLN A 642 37.80 22.59 20.54
CA GLN A 642 38.07 23.76 21.37
C GLN A 642 36.80 24.56 21.77
N ASP A 643 35.64 24.29 21.18
CA ASP A 643 34.39 25.01 21.48
C ASP A 643 33.41 24.30 22.42
N ILE A 644 33.79 23.16 22.99
CA ILE A 644 32.98 22.50 24.02
C ILE A 644 33.38 23.03 25.40
N THR A 645 33.01 24.27 25.70
CA THR A 645 32.90 24.72 27.07
C THR A 645 31.65 24.08 27.69
N PRO A 646 31.77 23.33 28.80
CA PRO A 646 30.59 22.79 29.47
C PRO A 646 29.71 23.97 29.92
N PRO A 647 28.39 23.88 29.84
CA PRO A 647 27.50 24.92 30.32
C PRO A 647 27.80 25.18 31.79
N LYS A 648 28.02 26.44 32.13
CA LYS A 648 28.14 26.83 33.54
C LYS A 648 26.86 26.40 34.24
N GLU A 649 27.02 25.58 35.28
CA GLU A 649 25.97 25.35 36.26
C GLU A 649 25.51 26.71 36.79
N GLU A 650 24.35 27.17 36.35
CA GLU A 650 23.63 28.22 37.08
C GLU A 650 23.02 27.54 38.31
N ALA A 651 23.63 27.84 39.43
CA ALA A 651 23.09 27.54 40.74
C ALA A 651 21.73 28.25 40.89
N ILE A 652 20.64 27.45 41.03
CA ILE A 652 19.53 27.72 41.95
C ILE A 652 19.02 26.40 42.46
#